data_44535ae6c03619751a839ccdce29f918
#
_entry.id   44535ae6c03619751a839ccdce29f918
#
_cell.length_a   1.000
_cell.length_b   1.000
_cell.length_c   1.000
_cell.angle_alpha   90.00
_cell.angle_beta   90.00
_cell.angle_gamma   90.00
#
_symmetry.space_group_name_H-M   'P 1'
#
loop_
_entity.id
_entity.type
_entity.pdbx_description
1 polymer ?
#
loop_
_entity_poly.entity_id
_entity_poly.type
_entity_poly.pdbx_seq_one_letter_code
_entity_poly.pdbx_strand_id
1 'polypeptide(L)'
;MVERSVDAGALPIAVRVYPDLKPSQPQRKAPQIDGMLVFDCETRTDRAQALTFGSYRFLVAGRCLEEGLFYADDLTAAERTMLERYAREHAADTDPRGIPERGIPSNPDLVLLPIADFRTLLYRVAYKGRGLLCAFNFPFDASRCALGYVESRDRFLGGFTFQFFHYRDRNGRLRVNPYRPGIAVKHMDSKRALKGFTGAIDPDKVDQIPEGDIKPKKGYVFRGHMLDLRTLAFALTDRSLSLEGACDLFGVEHGKQKVERHGIITPVYIDYNRRDVLASTELAAKLLADYALHTIELQVTKAYSPASIGKAYLQAMAVAPIMARMPDFPKRYCGHAESAFFGGRASARVRKVPVPVVYTDFMSQYSTVNVLMGLWNFVTAREIRVTEDCREELAALLRDVKPDWVLDASNWKRLAGFARIVPDGDVLPLRAKYRGNSWQIGVNYVHARSDGPKDGLWYAWPDLVASVLLTGKVPRIVEAFRLAPIGKAKGLKKLAFRGQVPIDPRSQDFFQSVIEERARLAARTDLSDTERDRLRRSLKTLGSATSYGIFAQMDRQESDKEVALTCYGIDPEPYRCKVKHPEAPGEYCFPPLASLITSGGHLLLALLERLVADRGGTYAMEDTDSMAIVASQRGGLVPCPGGPYTMKGGREAVRALSWEQVAEIVALFAQLNPYDRTAVPDSILKIEDDNFDPKTGKQRQLWCLAISAKRYVLFLRDRNGEPELLRKNVNNGEDGWSQHGLGHLLNPSDPTSEDRSWIAQAWLGIVRRSLGLATEPLPFADRVALGQITVSSPEVLRPFAKLNADKTYAQQIKPFNFILSCHIAPYGHPADADPEHFHLIAPYETDPRKWLALPWIDQYSGKQYRISTTLATGTRQIARVKSYGDVLEEYAFHEEAKCADASGAPCDKQTVGLLQRRHVTIEWPPRFIGKESNKLEEIEEGSVPDAGDVYTEYLDPRRQERDWHRVVETLRAMTKRQLRELEKRSGISLTTLKAWRRGRTAHSNNRAKLAGALRDGRFG
;
A
#
# COMPACT_ATOMS: atom_id res chain seq x y z
N MET A 1 -11.32 -38.21 20.46
CA MET A 1 -12.62 -37.69 20.03
C MET A 1 -12.95 -36.55 20.97
N VAL A 2 -12.66 -35.33 20.58
CA VAL A 2 -13.07 -34.13 21.32
C VAL A 2 -14.45 -33.75 20.78
N GLU A 3 -15.43 -33.81 21.64
CA GLU A 3 -16.80 -33.40 21.31
C GLU A 3 -16.82 -31.95 20.81
N ARG A 4 -17.52 -31.76 19.70
CA ARG A 4 -17.77 -30.45 19.08
C ARG A 4 -18.62 -29.60 20.02
N SER A 5 -18.01 -28.63 20.71
CA SER A 5 -18.79 -27.47 21.15
C SER A 5 -18.82 -26.45 19.98
N VAL A 6 -19.76 -26.63 19.07
CA VAL A 6 -20.04 -25.70 17.99
C VAL A 6 -21.26 -24.91 18.39
N ASP A 7 -21.04 -23.66 18.82
CA ASP A 7 -22.00 -22.58 18.56
C ASP A 7 -21.33 -21.19 18.64
N ALA A 8 -20.22 -21.02 17.92
CA ALA A 8 -19.85 -19.69 17.45
C ALA A 8 -20.46 -19.56 16.05
N GLY A 9 -21.40 -18.64 15.86
CA GLY A 9 -22.10 -18.43 14.58
C GLY A 9 -21.13 -18.38 13.39
N ALA A 10 -21.60 -18.77 12.21
CA ALA A 10 -20.80 -18.76 10.99
C ALA A 10 -20.23 -17.36 10.72
N LEU A 11 -18.97 -17.28 10.29
CA LEU A 11 -18.32 -16.01 9.99
C LEU A 11 -18.62 -15.57 8.55
N PRO A 12 -18.96 -14.28 8.33
CA PRO A 12 -19.00 -13.68 7.01
C PRO A 12 -17.65 -13.80 6.34
N ILE A 13 -17.64 -14.27 5.09
CA ILE A 13 -16.43 -14.41 4.28
C ILE A 13 -16.53 -13.62 3.00
N ALA A 14 -15.39 -13.25 2.44
CA ALA A 14 -15.31 -12.61 1.13
C ALA A 14 -14.33 -13.32 0.21
N VAL A 15 -14.65 -13.28 -1.07
CA VAL A 15 -13.77 -13.73 -2.15
C VAL A 15 -13.61 -12.61 -3.16
N ARG A 16 -12.42 -12.50 -3.73
CA ARG A 16 -12.16 -11.56 -4.81
C ARG A 16 -12.74 -12.06 -6.12
N VAL A 17 -13.08 -11.12 -7.00
CA VAL A 17 -13.63 -11.41 -8.32
C VAL A 17 -12.83 -10.71 -9.40
N TYR A 18 -12.81 -11.28 -10.59
CA TYR A 18 -12.15 -10.74 -11.77
C TYR A 18 -13.14 -9.93 -12.61
N PRO A 19 -13.00 -8.60 -12.72
CA PRO A 19 -13.85 -7.76 -13.55
C PRO A 19 -13.41 -7.80 -15.01
N ASP A 20 -14.40 -7.86 -15.92
CA ASP A 20 -14.16 -7.81 -17.37
C ASP A 20 -14.12 -6.37 -17.85
N LEU A 21 -13.01 -5.69 -17.62
CA LEU A 21 -12.70 -4.38 -18.16
C LEU A 21 -11.42 -4.41 -18.98
N LYS A 22 -11.34 -3.54 -19.97
CA LYS A 22 -10.13 -3.41 -20.79
C LYS A 22 -9.03 -2.68 -20.00
N PRO A 23 -7.77 -3.15 -20.08
CA PRO A 23 -6.64 -2.45 -19.51
C PRO A 23 -6.42 -1.08 -20.18
N SER A 24 -5.73 -0.16 -19.48
CA SER A 24 -5.36 1.14 -20.03
C SER A 24 -4.40 0.99 -21.21
N GLN A 25 -4.50 1.91 -22.19
CA GLN A 25 -3.74 1.81 -23.43
C GLN A 25 -2.23 2.05 -23.28
N PRO A 26 -1.40 1.47 -24.17
CA PRO A 26 0.05 1.55 -24.11
C PRO A 26 0.59 2.97 -24.36
N GLN A 27 1.80 3.21 -23.84
CA GLN A 27 2.47 4.51 -23.83
C GLN A 27 3.13 4.84 -25.19
N ARG A 28 3.14 6.12 -25.56
CA ARG A 28 3.84 6.62 -26.74
C ARG A 28 5.30 6.94 -26.42
N LYS A 29 6.21 6.84 -27.43
CA LYS A 29 7.62 7.22 -27.30
C LYS A 29 7.81 8.61 -26.71
N ALA A 30 8.85 8.79 -25.90
CA ALA A 30 9.19 10.06 -25.28
C ALA A 30 9.94 10.96 -26.27
N PRO A 31 9.65 12.27 -26.33
CA PRO A 31 10.54 13.23 -26.93
C PRO A 31 11.78 13.40 -26.02
N GLN A 32 12.90 13.81 -26.65
CA GLN A 32 14.09 14.22 -25.92
C GLN A 32 13.79 15.54 -25.18
N ILE A 33 14.10 15.59 -23.88
CA ILE A 33 13.90 16.76 -23.03
C ILE A 33 15.26 17.39 -22.76
N ASP A 34 15.42 18.67 -23.10
CA ASP A 34 16.68 19.37 -23.06
C ASP A 34 16.73 20.43 -21.93
N GLY A 35 15.58 21.05 -21.63
CA GLY A 35 15.45 22.03 -20.54
C GLY A 35 14.82 21.44 -19.29
N MET A 36 15.26 21.87 -18.11
CA MET A 36 14.74 21.45 -16.82
C MET A 36 14.62 22.65 -15.89
N LEU A 37 13.51 22.75 -15.17
CA LEU A 37 13.30 23.69 -14.07
C LEU A 37 13.09 22.92 -12.79
N VAL A 38 13.99 23.08 -11.85
CA VAL A 38 13.89 22.52 -10.48
C VAL A 38 13.51 23.64 -9.55
N PHE A 39 12.52 23.41 -8.69
CA PHE A 39 12.04 24.42 -7.75
C PHE A 39 11.50 23.78 -6.46
N ASP A 40 11.48 24.60 -5.42
CA ASP A 40 10.94 24.24 -4.11
C ASP A 40 10.28 25.46 -3.46
N CYS A 41 9.24 25.23 -2.66
CA CYS A 41 8.39 26.25 -2.07
C CYS A 41 8.49 26.25 -0.55
N GLU A 42 8.75 27.40 0.05
CA GLU A 42 8.66 27.62 1.48
C GLU A 42 7.30 28.20 1.86
N THR A 43 6.77 27.77 3.00
CA THR A 43 5.42 28.11 3.41
C THR A 43 5.37 28.61 4.84
N ARG A 44 4.26 29.29 5.16
CA ARG A 44 3.92 29.52 6.56
C ARG A 44 3.62 28.21 7.26
N THR A 45 3.92 28.15 8.55
CA THR A 45 3.72 26.94 9.37
C THR A 45 2.30 26.88 10.00
N ASP A 46 1.41 27.75 9.57
CA ASP A 46 0.01 27.78 10.02
C ASP A 46 -0.88 26.80 9.23
N ARG A 47 -2.17 26.79 9.57
CA ARG A 47 -3.18 25.94 8.94
C ARG A 47 -3.32 26.11 7.42
N ALA A 48 -3.00 27.30 6.90
CA ALA A 48 -3.13 27.60 5.49
C ALA A 48 -1.93 27.10 4.68
N GLN A 49 -0.75 26.99 5.34
CA GLN A 49 0.51 26.64 4.68
C GLN A 49 0.67 27.44 3.38
N ALA A 50 0.42 28.77 3.48
CA ALA A 50 0.52 29.64 2.33
C ALA A 50 1.96 29.80 1.88
N LEU A 51 2.17 29.94 0.57
CA LEU A 51 3.49 30.26 0.01
C LEU A 51 4.03 31.53 0.69
N THR A 52 5.29 31.53 1.05
CA THR A 52 6.05 32.74 1.40
C THR A 52 7.01 33.09 0.28
N PHE A 53 7.97 32.25 0.00
CA PHE A 53 8.90 32.36 -1.10
C PHE A 53 9.29 30.96 -1.57
N GLY A 54 10.08 30.88 -2.59
CA GLY A 54 10.75 29.65 -3.03
C GLY A 54 11.96 30.01 -3.86
N SER A 55 12.72 29.01 -4.23
CA SER A 55 13.83 29.16 -5.16
C SER A 55 13.70 28.21 -6.34
N TYR A 56 14.42 28.51 -7.41
CA TYR A 56 14.45 27.69 -8.62
C TYR A 56 15.82 27.72 -9.29
N ARG A 57 16.06 26.67 -10.06
CA ARG A 57 17.20 26.57 -10.99
C ARG A 57 16.72 26.16 -12.37
N PHE A 58 17.05 26.94 -13.38
CA PHE A 58 16.75 26.61 -14.76
C PHE A 58 17.99 26.09 -15.47
N LEU A 59 17.89 24.87 -15.99
CA LEU A 59 19.00 24.17 -16.63
C LEU A 59 18.67 23.87 -18.10
N VAL A 60 19.68 23.94 -18.94
CA VAL A 60 19.65 23.44 -20.32
C VAL A 60 20.87 22.58 -20.54
N ALA A 61 20.70 21.43 -21.16
CA ALA A 61 21.76 20.44 -21.36
C ALA A 61 22.59 20.14 -20.08
N GLY A 62 21.91 20.12 -18.93
CA GLY A 62 22.51 19.83 -17.61
C GLY A 62 23.30 21.01 -16.98
N ARG A 63 23.38 22.17 -17.64
CA ARG A 63 24.04 23.37 -17.10
C ARG A 63 23.00 24.34 -16.53
N CYS A 64 23.23 24.85 -15.33
CA CYS A 64 22.40 25.89 -14.72
C CYS A 64 22.66 27.23 -15.41
N LEU A 65 21.64 27.78 -16.07
CA LEU A 65 21.72 29.06 -16.78
C LEU A 65 21.12 30.21 -15.98
N GLU A 66 20.20 29.92 -15.08
CA GLU A 66 19.54 30.90 -14.25
C GLU A 66 19.21 30.29 -12.90
N GLU A 67 19.52 30.99 -11.83
CA GLU A 67 19.07 30.72 -10.48
C GLU A 67 18.27 31.94 -9.99
N GLY A 68 17.19 31.67 -9.27
CA GLY A 68 16.38 32.74 -8.74
C GLY A 68 15.51 32.36 -7.57
N LEU A 69 14.96 33.41 -6.97
CA LEU A 69 13.96 33.36 -5.93
C LEU A 69 12.62 33.80 -6.51
N PHE A 70 11.52 33.32 -5.93
CA PHE A 70 10.19 33.86 -6.19
C PHE A 70 9.42 34.04 -4.89
N TYR A 71 8.49 34.98 -4.85
CA TYR A 71 7.79 35.35 -3.62
C TYR A 71 6.29 35.53 -3.84
N ALA A 72 5.53 35.30 -2.79
CA ALA A 72 4.07 35.47 -2.77
C ALA A 72 3.64 36.94 -2.79
N ASP A 73 2.45 37.19 -3.32
CA ASP A 73 1.91 38.55 -3.47
C ASP A 73 1.54 39.19 -2.14
N ASP A 74 1.32 38.41 -1.07
CA ASP A 74 0.82 38.83 0.23
C ASP A 74 1.92 38.93 1.31
N LEU A 75 3.19 39.02 0.91
CA LEU A 75 4.29 39.30 1.84
C LEU A 75 4.21 40.69 2.43
N THR A 76 4.62 40.82 3.68
CA THR A 76 4.82 42.12 4.32
C THR A 76 5.94 42.89 3.64
N ALA A 77 5.94 44.22 3.75
CA ALA A 77 7.01 45.07 3.22
C ALA A 77 8.40 44.68 3.77
N ALA A 78 8.51 44.27 5.02
CA ALA A 78 9.75 43.85 5.65
C ALA A 78 10.25 42.52 5.07
N GLU A 79 9.37 41.53 4.88
CA GLU A 79 9.70 40.24 4.25
C GLU A 79 10.18 40.43 2.82
N ARG A 80 9.47 41.28 2.07
CA ARG A 80 9.85 41.57 0.68
C ARG A 80 11.20 42.28 0.60
N THR A 81 11.42 43.33 1.45
CA THR A 81 12.70 44.04 1.50
C THR A 81 13.86 43.11 1.86
N MET A 82 13.61 42.09 2.71
CA MET A 82 14.59 41.06 3.04
C MET A 82 15.02 40.25 1.80
N LEU A 83 14.06 39.77 1.01
CA LEU A 83 14.32 39.03 -0.23
C LEU A 83 15.01 39.91 -1.28
N GLU A 84 14.57 41.17 -1.45
CA GLU A 84 15.19 42.13 -2.40
C GLU A 84 16.63 42.47 -2.00
N ARG A 85 16.92 42.62 -0.73
CA ARG A 85 18.27 42.85 -0.23
C ARG A 85 19.14 41.61 -0.46
N TYR A 86 18.62 40.43 -0.06
CA TYR A 86 19.34 39.18 -0.22
C TYR A 86 19.68 38.92 -1.68
N ALA A 87 18.76 39.10 -2.61
CA ALA A 87 19.00 38.89 -4.06
C ALA A 87 20.06 39.83 -4.63
N ARG A 88 20.20 41.06 -4.10
CA ARG A 88 21.23 42.00 -4.51
C ARG A 88 22.61 41.68 -3.91
N GLU A 89 22.63 41.12 -2.72
CA GLU A 89 23.90 40.86 -1.98
C GLU A 89 24.51 39.48 -2.34
N HIS A 90 23.80 38.63 -3.06
CA HIS A 90 24.20 37.26 -3.41
C HIS A 90 24.19 37.03 -4.92
N ALA A 91 25.24 36.45 -5.45
CA ALA A 91 25.30 36.01 -6.84
C ALA A 91 24.50 34.70 -7.04
N ALA A 92 24.09 34.46 -8.28
CA ALA A 92 23.54 33.18 -8.72
C ALA A 92 24.64 32.12 -8.85
N ASP A 93 24.37 30.90 -8.49
CA ASP A 93 25.22 29.74 -8.73
C ASP A 93 24.87 29.13 -10.10
N THR A 94 25.46 29.72 -11.16
CA THR A 94 25.23 29.34 -12.56
C THR A 94 26.51 28.92 -13.23
N ASP A 95 26.43 28.09 -14.30
CA ASP A 95 27.60 27.73 -15.11
C ASP A 95 28.05 28.95 -15.96
N PRO A 96 29.22 29.58 -15.67
CA PRO A 96 29.63 30.80 -16.34
C PRO A 96 29.87 30.65 -17.85
N ARG A 97 29.97 29.42 -18.35
CA ARG A 97 30.17 29.15 -19.79
C ARG A 97 28.84 29.26 -20.56
N GLY A 98 27.71 29.18 -19.90
CA GLY A 98 26.40 29.10 -20.58
C GLY A 98 26.31 27.89 -21.54
N ILE A 99 25.70 28.08 -22.69
CA ILE A 99 25.65 27.11 -23.81
C ILE A 99 26.22 27.76 -25.05
N PRO A 100 27.55 27.74 -25.22
CA PRO A 100 28.27 28.46 -26.32
C PRO A 100 27.79 28.00 -27.69
N GLU A 101 27.48 26.70 -27.86
CA GLU A 101 27.05 26.10 -29.12
C GLU A 101 25.68 26.63 -29.59
N ARG A 102 24.92 27.24 -28.68
CA ARG A 102 23.61 27.84 -28.94
C ARG A 102 23.57 29.36 -28.77
N GLY A 103 24.68 29.95 -28.36
CA GLY A 103 24.80 31.37 -28.07
C GLY A 103 23.95 31.81 -26.87
N ILE A 104 23.71 30.90 -25.89
CA ILE A 104 22.90 31.18 -24.71
C ILE A 104 23.86 31.45 -23.52
N PRO A 105 23.93 32.69 -23.00
CA PRO A 105 24.71 32.99 -21.82
C PRO A 105 23.99 32.55 -20.56
N SER A 106 24.72 32.32 -19.47
CA SER A 106 24.16 32.20 -18.13
C SER A 106 23.92 33.57 -17.51
N ASN A 107 22.95 33.64 -16.59
CA ASN A 107 22.71 34.84 -15.82
C ASN A 107 23.52 34.77 -14.49
N PRO A 108 24.48 35.66 -14.24
CA PRO A 108 25.27 35.67 -13.01
C PRO A 108 24.49 36.28 -11.81
N ASP A 109 23.42 37.00 -12.07
CA ASP A 109 22.64 37.67 -11.04
C ASP A 109 21.58 36.76 -10.47
N LEU A 110 21.39 36.75 -9.15
CA LEU A 110 20.33 36.04 -8.51
C LEU A 110 18.98 36.74 -8.79
N VAL A 111 18.16 36.12 -9.61
CA VAL A 111 16.88 36.67 -10.05
C VAL A 111 15.86 36.65 -8.91
N LEU A 112 15.06 37.71 -8.77
CA LEU A 112 13.93 37.74 -7.84
C LEU A 112 12.62 37.99 -8.62
N LEU A 113 11.70 37.05 -8.59
CA LEU A 113 10.44 37.11 -9.36
C LEU A 113 9.22 37.19 -8.42
N PRO A 114 8.25 38.07 -8.71
CA PRO A 114 6.91 37.88 -8.17
C PRO A 114 6.36 36.53 -8.61
N ILE A 115 5.50 35.93 -7.82
CA ILE A 115 4.89 34.60 -8.14
C ILE A 115 4.19 34.58 -9.51
N ALA A 116 3.64 35.70 -9.97
CA ALA A 116 3.01 35.82 -11.27
C ALA A 116 4.02 35.61 -12.43
N ASP A 117 5.21 36.15 -12.29
CA ASP A 117 6.29 35.99 -13.27
C ASP A 117 6.89 34.59 -13.22
N PHE A 118 7.02 34.02 -12.02
CA PHE A 118 7.43 32.63 -11.85
C PHE A 118 6.43 31.64 -12.51
N ARG A 119 5.10 31.86 -12.36
CA ARG A 119 4.09 31.08 -13.10
C ARG A 119 4.28 31.16 -14.62
N THR A 120 4.66 32.35 -15.11
CA THR A 120 4.96 32.54 -16.52
C THR A 120 6.20 31.79 -16.95
N LEU A 121 7.23 31.75 -16.10
CA LEU A 121 8.44 30.93 -16.32
C LEU A 121 8.10 29.44 -16.36
N LEU A 122 7.33 28.92 -15.40
CA LEU A 122 6.83 27.54 -15.40
C LEU A 122 6.14 27.19 -16.72
N TYR A 123 5.25 28.04 -17.20
CA TYR A 123 4.54 27.84 -18.44
C TYR A 123 5.47 27.87 -19.67
N ARG A 124 6.40 28.81 -19.71
CA ARG A 124 7.38 28.90 -20.79
C ARG A 124 8.25 27.65 -20.86
N VAL A 125 8.79 27.19 -19.74
CA VAL A 125 9.64 26.01 -19.71
C VAL A 125 8.84 24.75 -20.03
N ALA A 126 7.73 24.50 -19.34
CA ALA A 126 7.01 23.23 -19.45
C ALA A 126 6.21 23.11 -20.74
N TYR A 127 5.52 24.16 -21.13
CA TYR A 127 4.61 24.10 -22.28
C TYR A 127 5.26 24.57 -23.58
N LYS A 128 5.89 25.74 -23.58
CA LYS A 128 6.51 26.31 -24.79
C LYS A 128 7.83 25.59 -25.12
N GLY A 129 8.69 25.45 -24.16
CA GLY A 129 10.02 24.80 -24.30
C GLY A 129 9.98 23.28 -24.26
N ARG A 130 8.86 22.65 -23.87
CA ARG A 130 8.76 21.20 -23.65
C ARG A 130 9.77 20.66 -22.64
N GLY A 131 10.23 21.52 -21.75
CA GLY A 131 11.14 21.18 -20.67
C GLY A 131 10.48 20.39 -19.55
N LEU A 132 11.29 19.94 -18.62
CA LEU A 132 10.90 19.15 -17.46
C LEU A 132 10.73 20.06 -16.24
N LEU A 133 9.56 20.04 -15.63
CA LEU A 133 9.37 20.61 -14.29
C LEU A 133 9.69 19.54 -13.24
N CYS A 134 10.57 19.87 -12.31
CA CYS A 134 11.02 18.97 -11.25
C CYS A 134 10.82 19.60 -9.87
N ALA A 135 10.35 18.81 -8.91
CA ALA A 135 10.41 19.13 -7.49
C ALA A 135 10.50 17.82 -6.68
N PHE A 136 10.93 17.92 -5.44
CA PHE A 136 10.83 16.81 -4.50
C PHE A 136 9.49 16.93 -3.75
N ASN A 137 8.55 16.01 -4.04
CA ASN A 137 7.13 16.13 -3.67
C ASN A 137 6.36 17.19 -4.48
N PHE A 138 6.51 17.12 -5.79
CA PHE A 138 5.91 18.02 -6.78
C PHE A 138 4.44 18.40 -6.54
N PRO A 139 3.52 17.52 -6.06
CA PRO A 139 2.14 17.91 -5.77
C PRO A 139 2.00 19.05 -4.77
N PHE A 140 2.84 19.07 -3.74
CA PHE A 140 2.87 20.13 -2.73
C PHE A 140 3.25 21.47 -3.37
N ASP A 141 4.39 21.53 -4.04
CA ASP A 141 4.92 22.77 -4.63
C ASP A 141 4.00 23.33 -5.72
N ALA A 142 3.49 22.48 -6.59
CA ALA A 142 2.51 22.88 -7.60
C ALA A 142 1.27 23.51 -6.98
N SER A 143 0.78 23.00 -5.87
CA SER A 143 -0.38 23.56 -5.16
C SER A 143 -0.08 24.93 -4.55
N ARG A 144 1.16 25.21 -4.16
CA ARG A 144 1.58 26.50 -3.58
C ARG A 144 1.70 27.59 -4.63
N CYS A 145 2.12 27.25 -5.83
CA CYS A 145 2.25 28.17 -6.93
C CYS A 145 0.91 28.52 -7.62
N ALA A 146 -0.17 27.79 -7.36
CA ALA A 146 -1.46 27.96 -8.01
C ALA A 146 -2.22 29.23 -7.56
N LEU A 147 -3.19 29.66 -8.36
CA LEU A 147 -4.19 30.70 -8.06
C LEU A 147 -5.48 30.11 -7.49
N GLY A 148 -5.71 28.82 -7.69
CA GLY A 148 -6.88 28.10 -7.29
C GLY A 148 -6.84 26.68 -7.80
N TYR A 149 -7.90 25.93 -7.54
CA TYR A 149 -8.06 24.54 -7.99
C TYR A 149 -9.52 24.26 -8.35
N VAL A 150 -9.69 23.17 -9.09
CA VAL A 150 -10.99 22.51 -9.30
C VAL A 150 -10.79 21.01 -9.16
N GLU A 151 -11.86 20.27 -8.88
CA GLU A 151 -11.82 18.81 -8.93
C GLU A 151 -11.47 18.35 -10.34
N SER A 152 -10.55 17.43 -10.46
CA SER A 152 -10.10 16.92 -11.77
C SER A 152 -11.15 16.04 -12.42
N ARG A 153 -11.02 15.87 -13.74
CA ARG A 153 -11.90 15.04 -14.58
C ARG A 153 -11.09 13.96 -15.31
N ASP A 154 -11.79 13.08 -15.99
CA ASP A 154 -11.22 12.01 -16.82
C ASP A 154 -10.21 11.15 -16.05
N ARG A 155 -9.05 10.89 -16.61
CA ARG A 155 -8.00 10.07 -15.99
C ARG A 155 -7.48 10.59 -14.63
N PHE A 156 -7.77 11.84 -14.31
CA PHE A 156 -7.38 12.47 -13.05
C PHE A 156 -8.55 12.61 -12.07
N LEU A 157 -9.71 12.05 -12.39
CA LEU A 157 -10.87 12.07 -11.50
C LEU A 157 -10.49 11.54 -10.11
N GLY A 158 -10.94 12.20 -9.05
CA GLY A 158 -10.51 11.97 -7.67
C GLY A 158 -9.25 12.74 -7.26
N GLY A 159 -8.69 13.56 -8.15
CA GLY A 159 -7.58 14.48 -7.90
C GLY A 159 -7.95 15.94 -8.07
N PHE A 160 -6.95 16.80 -8.15
CA PHE A 160 -7.09 18.24 -8.28
C PHE A 160 -6.46 18.76 -9.57
N THR A 161 -7.10 19.76 -10.18
CA THR A 161 -6.53 20.56 -11.28
C THR A 161 -6.21 21.94 -10.77
N PHE A 162 -4.92 22.27 -10.69
CA PHE A 162 -4.43 23.57 -10.29
C PHE A 162 -4.50 24.55 -11.44
N GLN A 163 -4.95 25.78 -11.10
CA GLN A 163 -5.11 26.89 -12.04
C GLN A 163 -3.98 27.89 -11.81
N PHE A 164 -3.24 28.22 -12.86
CA PHE A 164 -2.08 29.10 -12.78
C PHE A 164 -2.31 30.46 -13.44
N PHE A 165 -3.33 30.58 -14.29
CA PHE A 165 -3.59 31.78 -15.05
C PHE A 165 -5.06 32.14 -15.05
N HIS A 166 -5.35 33.38 -14.72
CA HIS A 166 -6.66 33.98 -14.85
C HIS A 166 -6.62 35.15 -15.80
N TYR A 167 -7.76 35.55 -16.34
CA TYR A 167 -7.98 36.76 -17.09
C TYR A 167 -9.29 37.43 -16.65
N ARG A 168 -9.43 38.73 -16.92
CA ARG A 168 -10.70 39.42 -16.71
C ARG A 168 -11.54 39.37 -17.98
N ASP A 169 -12.77 38.88 -17.83
CA ASP A 169 -13.76 38.92 -18.95
C ASP A 169 -14.24 40.36 -19.18
N ARG A 170 -15.07 40.56 -20.23
CA ARG A 170 -15.62 41.86 -20.62
C ARG A 170 -16.42 42.55 -19.51
N ASN A 171 -16.90 41.79 -18.54
CA ASN A 171 -17.63 42.27 -17.38
C ASN A 171 -16.71 42.51 -16.17
N GLY A 172 -15.39 42.44 -16.32
CA GLY A 172 -14.39 42.58 -15.27
C GLY A 172 -14.29 41.40 -14.32
N ARG A 173 -15.00 40.29 -14.55
CA ARG A 173 -14.99 39.09 -13.73
C ARG A 173 -13.74 38.28 -13.99
N LEU A 174 -13.10 37.81 -12.89
CA LEU A 174 -11.94 36.93 -12.99
C LEU A 174 -12.35 35.54 -13.48
N ARG A 175 -11.73 35.07 -14.53
CA ARG A 175 -11.95 33.77 -15.17
C ARG A 175 -10.66 33.01 -15.32
N VAL A 176 -10.73 31.69 -15.26
CA VAL A 176 -9.60 30.81 -15.60
C VAL A 176 -9.25 30.96 -17.06
N ASN A 177 -7.96 31.12 -17.37
CA ASN A 177 -7.51 31.23 -18.75
C ASN A 177 -7.57 29.85 -19.44
N PRO A 178 -8.48 29.65 -20.41
CA PRO A 178 -8.65 28.34 -21.06
C PRO A 178 -7.55 28.01 -22.07
N TYR A 179 -6.72 29.00 -22.44
CA TYR A 179 -5.63 28.84 -23.38
C TYR A 179 -4.31 28.49 -22.74
N ARG A 180 -4.25 28.52 -21.42
CA ARG A 180 -3.09 28.08 -20.63
C ARG A 180 -3.48 26.88 -19.77
N PRO A 181 -2.75 25.76 -19.89
CA PRO A 181 -3.15 24.54 -19.20
C PRO A 181 -3.04 24.66 -17.69
N GLY A 182 -4.01 24.07 -16.99
CA GLY A 182 -3.86 23.73 -15.58
C GLY A 182 -3.02 22.45 -15.41
N ILE A 183 -2.45 22.27 -14.25
CA ILE A 183 -1.74 21.05 -13.87
C ILE A 183 -2.68 20.18 -13.04
N ALA A 184 -3.04 19.03 -13.60
CA ALA A 184 -3.80 18.02 -12.88
C ALA A 184 -2.86 17.10 -12.12
N VAL A 185 -3.22 16.81 -10.88
CA VAL A 185 -2.51 15.90 -9.97
C VAL A 185 -3.52 14.98 -9.30
N LYS A 186 -3.27 13.68 -9.39
CA LYS A 186 -4.03 12.64 -8.67
C LYS A 186 -3.07 11.79 -7.87
N HIS A 187 -3.20 11.79 -6.56
CA HIS A 187 -2.50 10.83 -5.71
C HIS A 187 -2.94 9.41 -6.03
N MET A 188 -1.97 8.52 -6.16
CA MET A 188 -2.20 7.07 -6.23
C MET A 188 -1.99 6.44 -4.86
N ASP A 189 -1.00 6.92 -4.14
CA ASP A 189 -0.66 6.58 -2.76
C ASP A 189 0.31 7.64 -2.19
N SER A 190 0.80 7.46 -0.98
CA SER A 190 1.72 8.38 -0.29
C SER A 190 3.05 8.62 -1.02
N LYS A 191 3.40 7.78 -2.00
CA LYS A 191 4.70 7.78 -2.71
C LYS A 191 4.56 8.21 -4.17
N ARG A 192 3.34 8.15 -4.75
CA ARG A 192 3.12 8.30 -6.18
C ARG A 192 1.94 9.19 -6.50
N ALA A 193 2.11 10.03 -7.51
CA ALA A 193 1.02 10.84 -8.04
C ALA A 193 1.05 10.84 -9.58
N LEU A 194 -0.12 10.69 -10.20
CA LEU A 194 -0.30 11.03 -11.61
C LEU A 194 -0.29 12.53 -11.76
N LYS A 195 0.42 13.04 -12.74
CA LYS A 195 0.49 14.47 -13.03
C LYS A 195 0.56 14.75 -14.53
N GLY A 196 0.07 15.90 -14.91
CA GLY A 196 0.07 16.31 -16.32
C GLY A 196 -0.75 17.55 -16.58
N PHE A 197 -0.60 18.13 -17.74
CA PHE A 197 -1.48 19.20 -18.17
C PHE A 197 -2.89 18.68 -18.47
N THR A 198 -3.88 19.53 -18.17
CA THR A 198 -5.28 19.31 -18.59
C THR A 198 -5.45 19.54 -20.09
N GLY A 199 -6.51 18.94 -20.67
CA GLY A 199 -6.92 19.25 -22.04
C GLY A 199 -7.44 20.68 -22.17
N ALA A 200 -7.44 21.22 -23.39
CA ALA A 200 -8.04 22.52 -23.67
C ALA A 200 -9.56 22.49 -23.46
N ILE A 201 -10.09 23.56 -22.89
CA ILE A 201 -11.53 23.83 -22.91
C ILE A 201 -11.98 24.06 -24.36
N ASP A 202 -13.23 23.74 -24.69
CA ASP A 202 -13.82 24.01 -25.98
C ASP A 202 -13.63 25.50 -26.33
N PRO A 203 -12.83 25.83 -27.34
CA PRO A 203 -12.51 27.23 -27.66
C PRO A 203 -13.72 28.02 -28.14
N ASP A 204 -14.81 27.36 -28.55
CA ASP A 204 -16.03 28.01 -28.98
C ASP A 204 -16.90 28.51 -27.82
N LYS A 205 -16.57 28.09 -26.59
CA LYS A 205 -17.22 28.52 -25.34
C LYS A 205 -16.53 29.70 -24.65
N VAL A 206 -15.54 30.32 -25.30
CA VAL A 206 -14.75 31.41 -24.73
C VAL A 206 -15.11 32.72 -25.40
N ASP A 207 -15.62 33.64 -24.63
CA ASP A 207 -16.08 34.93 -25.13
C ASP A 207 -14.95 35.86 -25.59
N GLN A 208 -13.73 35.68 -25.06
CA GLN A 208 -12.60 36.56 -25.36
C GLN A 208 -11.27 35.78 -25.26
N ILE A 209 -10.36 35.99 -26.23
CA ILE A 209 -8.99 35.50 -26.18
C ILE A 209 -8.17 36.47 -25.31
N PRO A 210 -7.50 36.02 -24.23
CA PRO A 210 -6.63 36.89 -23.47
C PRO A 210 -5.46 37.41 -24.32
N GLU A 211 -5.01 38.61 -24.03
CA GLU A 211 -3.90 39.26 -24.76
C GLU A 211 -2.65 38.37 -24.71
N GLY A 212 -2.00 38.18 -25.86
CA GLY A 212 -0.81 37.34 -26.02
C GLY A 212 -1.06 35.85 -26.13
N ASP A 213 -2.30 35.38 -26.11
CA ASP A 213 -2.67 33.97 -26.28
C ASP A 213 -3.26 33.67 -27.66
N ILE A 214 -3.00 32.46 -28.14
CA ILE A 214 -3.50 31.96 -29.44
C ILE A 214 -4.64 30.96 -29.19
N LYS A 215 -5.77 31.12 -29.86
CA LYS A 215 -6.89 30.18 -29.78
C LYS A 215 -6.45 28.77 -30.21
N PRO A 216 -6.47 27.75 -29.35
CA PRO A 216 -6.10 26.39 -29.72
C PRO A 216 -7.17 25.78 -30.61
N LYS A 217 -6.79 24.81 -31.45
CA LYS A 217 -7.76 24.01 -32.21
C LYS A 217 -8.60 23.16 -31.29
N LYS A 218 -9.86 22.91 -31.63
CA LYS A 218 -10.74 22.00 -30.90
C LYS A 218 -10.07 20.63 -30.72
N GLY A 219 -10.11 20.09 -29.52
CA GLY A 219 -9.47 18.81 -29.18
C GLY A 219 -7.95 18.88 -29.01
N TYR A 220 -7.34 20.08 -29.02
CA TYR A 220 -5.92 20.22 -28.75
C TYR A 220 -5.56 19.75 -27.34
N VAL A 221 -4.52 18.92 -27.23
CA VAL A 221 -4.00 18.40 -25.95
C VAL A 221 -2.70 19.12 -25.61
N PHE A 222 -2.68 19.79 -24.48
CA PHE A 222 -1.46 20.39 -23.96
C PHE A 222 -0.45 19.31 -23.57
N ARG A 223 0.81 19.51 -24.00
CA ARG A 223 1.91 18.58 -23.74
C ARG A 223 2.96 19.28 -22.87
N GLY A 224 3.48 18.58 -21.90
CA GLY A 224 4.54 19.01 -21.02
C GLY A 224 5.00 17.86 -20.16
N HIS A 225 6.13 18.03 -19.48
CA HIS A 225 6.76 17.00 -18.70
C HIS A 225 6.91 17.46 -17.24
N MET A 226 6.51 16.61 -16.31
CA MET A 226 6.57 16.87 -14.87
C MET A 226 7.15 15.65 -14.19
N LEU A 227 8.15 15.84 -13.37
CA LEU A 227 8.85 14.82 -12.62
C LEU A 227 8.80 15.15 -11.13
N ASP A 228 8.34 14.19 -10.37
CA ASP A 228 8.47 14.19 -8.93
C ASP A 228 9.67 13.31 -8.57
N LEU A 229 10.71 13.91 -8.01
CA LEU A 229 11.96 13.22 -7.69
C LEU A 229 11.75 12.14 -6.62
N ARG A 230 10.83 12.35 -5.68
CA ARG A 230 10.45 11.34 -4.70
C ARG A 230 9.86 10.10 -5.37
N THR A 231 8.96 10.29 -6.33
CA THR A 231 8.37 9.19 -7.11
C THR A 231 9.43 8.44 -7.92
N LEU A 232 10.36 9.15 -8.56
CA LEU A 232 11.43 8.49 -9.35
C LEU A 232 12.41 7.74 -8.43
N ALA A 233 12.81 8.33 -7.31
CA ALA A 233 13.65 7.66 -6.33
C ALA A 233 12.98 6.37 -5.82
N PHE A 234 11.67 6.42 -5.51
CA PHE A 234 10.90 5.23 -5.18
C PHE A 234 10.89 4.19 -6.31
N ALA A 235 10.68 4.61 -7.55
CA ALA A 235 10.66 3.69 -8.70
C ALA A 235 12.00 2.96 -8.91
N LEU A 236 13.13 3.61 -8.60
CA LEU A 236 14.45 3.05 -8.74
C LEU A 236 14.90 2.19 -7.54
N THR A 237 14.35 2.43 -6.34
CA THR A 237 14.88 1.86 -5.09
C THR A 237 13.90 1.01 -4.29
N ASP A 238 12.60 1.13 -4.58
CA ASP A 238 11.48 0.58 -3.78
C ASP A 238 11.46 1.09 -2.33
N ARG A 239 11.95 2.32 -2.11
CA ARG A 239 12.05 2.95 -0.79
C ARG A 239 11.28 4.26 -0.75
N SER A 240 10.57 4.51 0.34
CA SER A 240 10.02 5.82 0.65
C SER A 240 11.10 6.68 1.31
N LEU A 241 11.67 7.60 0.54
CA LEU A 241 12.79 8.42 0.98
C LEU A 241 12.33 9.86 1.26
N SER A 242 12.93 10.50 2.28
CA SER A 242 13.00 11.94 2.41
C SER A 242 13.99 12.51 1.40
N LEU A 243 14.04 13.84 1.23
CA LEU A 243 15.08 14.47 0.38
C LEU A 243 16.49 14.14 0.90
N GLU A 244 16.71 14.25 2.22
CA GLU A 244 17.97 13.88 2.87
C GLU A 244 18.37 12.43 2.54
N GLY A 245 17.47 11.47 2.84
CA GLY A 245 17.75 10.06 2.58
C GLY A 245 17.93 9.70 1.10
N ALA A 246 17.30 10.46 0.18
CA ALA A 246 17.54 10.29 -1.24
C ALA A 246 18.91 10.86 -1.66
N CYS A 247 19.29 12.03 -1.15
CA CYS A 247 20.60 12.62 -1.39
C CYS A 247 21.72 11.70 -0.91
N ASP A 248 21.60 11.17 0.30
CA ASP A 248 22.57 10.23 0.87
C ASP A 248 22.69 8.96 0.02
N LEU A 249 21.54 8.36 -0.34
CA LEU A 249 21.53 7.11 -1.10
C LEU A 249 22.14 7.26 -2.50
N PHE A 250 21.92 8.40 -3.16
CA PHE A 250 22.43 8.64 -4.51
C PHE A 250 23.78 9.38 -4.53
N GLY A 251 24.36 9.69 -3.37
CA GLY A 251 25.66 10.35 -3.24
C GLY A 251 25.65 11.74 -3.84
N VAL A 252 24.69 12.56 -3.43
CA VAL A 252 24.59 13.98 -3.78
C VAL A 252 25.61 14.77 -2.98
N GLU A 253 26.33 15.68 -3.64
CA GLU A 253 27.43 16.43 -3.03
C GLU A 253 26.92 17.41 -1.97
N HIS A 254 25.84 18.12 -2.29
CA HIS A 254 25.24 19.13 -1.44
C HIS A 254 23.97 18.57 -0.77
N GLY A 255 24.13 17.88 0.38
CA GLY A 255 23.01 17.33 1.15
C GLY A 255 22.08 18.41 1.74
N LYS A 256 20.92 17.96 2.24
CA LYS A 256 19.94 18.82 2.93
C LYS A 256 20.55 19.46 4.19
N GLN A 257 20.34 20.75 4.39
CA GLN A 257 20.68 21.44 5.64
C GLN A 257 19.52 21.35 6.64
N LYS A 258 19.80 21.66 7.91
CA LYS A 258 18.76 21.79 8.95
C LYS A 258 18.64 23.27 9.33
N VAL A 259 17.41 23.71 9.53
CA VAL A 259 17.10 25.06 9.99
C VAL A 259 16.28 24.97 11.27
N GLU A 260 16.56 25.87 12.23
CA GLU A 260 15.90 25.85 13.53
C GLU A 260 14.45 26.38 13.48
N ARG A 261 14.15 27.28 12.54
CA ARG A 261 12.82 27.93 12.43
C ARG A 261 12.34 27.99 10.98
N HIS A 262 11.28 27.26 10.71
CA HIS A 262 10.55 27.33 9.44
C HIS A 262 9.51 28.46 9.44
N GLY A 263 9.18 28.97 8.25
CA GLY A 263 8.08 29.92 8.04
C GLY A 263 8.40 31.40 8.32
N ILE A 264 9.62 31.72 8.73
CA ILE A 264 10.10 33.10 8.94
C ILE A 264 11.23 33.40 7.95
N ILE A 265 11.05 34.39 7.09
CA ILE A 265 12.02 34.78 6.07
C ILE A 265 13.23 35.42 6.74
N THR A 266 14.36 34.73 6.71
CA THR A 266 15.68 35.18 7.16
C THR A 266 16.73 34.80 6.12
N PRO A 267 17.91 35.44 6.09
CA PRO A 267 18.98 35.02 5.18
C PRO A 267 19.31 33.53 5.28
N VAL A 268 19.40 33.00 6.49
CA VAL A 268 19.67 31.58 6.74
C VAL A 268 18.56 30.67 6.15
N TYR A 269 17.30 31.11 6.24
CA TYR A 269 16.17 30.35 5.69
C TYR A 269 16.12 30.44 4.16
N ILE A 270 16.60 31.55 3.58
CA ILE A 270 16.75 31.65 2.12
C ILE A 270 17.89 30.75 1.64
N ASP A 271 19.04 30.76 2.33
CA ASP A 271 20.16 29.85 2.03
C ASP A 271 19.73 28.38 2.12
N TYR A 272 18.96 28.03 3.15
CA TYR A 272 18.38 26.70 3.32
C TYR A 272 17.56 26.28 2.08
N ASN A 273 16.61 27.10 1.63
CA ASN A 273 15.76 26.76 0.47
C ASN A 273 16.57 26.70 -0.83
N ARG A 274 17.53 27.65 -1.07
CA ARG A 274 18.47 27.57 -2.21
C ARG A 274 19.26 26.28 -2.19
N ARG A 275 19.72 25.85 -1.02
CA ARG A 275 20.45 24.61 -0.82
C ARG A 275 19.58 23.37 -1.12
N ASP A 276 18.33 23.36 -0.69
CA ASP A 276 17.39 22.26 -0.98
C ASP A 276 17.10 22.15 -2.48
N VAL A 277 17.02 23.28 -3.21
CA VAL A 277 16.88 23.27 -4.67
C VAL A 277 18.19 22.85 -5.37
N LEU A 278 19.36 23.22 -4.86
CA LEU A 278 20.64 22.70 -5.37
C LEU A 278 20.74 21.19 -5.16
N ALA A 279 20.48 20.70 -3.95
CA ALA A 279 20.42 19.27 -3.63
C ALA A 279 19.43 18.52 -4.52
N SER A 280 18.23 19.08 -4.72
CA SER A 280 17.20 18.52 -5.64
C SER A 280 17.67 18.52 -7.09
N THR A 281 18.44 19.51 -7.52
CA THR A 281 19.01 19.60 -8.88
C THR A 281 20.06 18.50 -9.10
N GLU A 282 20.97 18.33 -8.16
CA GLU A 282 21.97 17.27 -8.20
C GLU A 282 21.33 15.89 -8.12
N LEU A 283 20.33 15.73 -7.23
CA LEU A 283 19.54 14.51 -7.13
C LEU A 283 18.84 14.19 -8.45
N ALA A 284 18.22 15.19 -9.10
CA ALA A 284 17.59 15.00 -10.41
C ALA A 284 18.60 14.51 -11.44
N ALA A 285 19.79 15.09 -11.49
CA ALA A 285 20.85 14.66 -12.40
C ALA A 285 21.29 13.20 -12.12
N LYS A 286 21.49 12.84 -10.85
CA LYS A 286 21.85 11.47 -10.43
C LYS A 286 20.75 10.46 -10.75
N LEU A 287 19.48 10.80 -10.46
CA LEU A 287 18.34 9.94 -10.75
C LEU A 287 18.12 9.73 -12.27
N LEU A 288 18.25 10.80 -13.05
CA LEU A 288 18.13 10.73 -14.51
C LEU A 288 19.28 9.93 -15.13
N ALA A 289 20.51 10.10 -14.63
CA ALA A 289 21.66 9.32 -15.06
C ALA A 289 21.50 7.84 -14.69
N ASP A 290 21.03 7.53 -13.47
CA ASP A 290 20.75 6.15 -13.06
C ASP A 290 19.62 5.53 -13.89
N TYR A 291 18.57 6.29 -14.16
CA TYR A 291 17.48 5.86 -15.03
C TYR A 291 17.95 5.61 -16.49
N ALA A 292 18.84 6.42 -17.01
CA ALA A 292 19.36 6.27 -18.37
C ALA A 292 20.17 4.97 -18.59
N LEU A 293 20.66 4.35 -17.52
CA LEU A 293 21.28 3.02 -17.58
C LEU A 293 20.27 1.91 -17.92
N HIS A 294 18.97 2.16 -17.71
CA HIS A 294 17.93 1.20 -18.09
C HIS A 294 17.68 1.28 -19.62
N THR A 295 17.98 0.19 -20.33
CA THR A 295 17.78 0.08 -21.79
C THR A 295 16.34 -0.23 -22.15
N ILE A 296 15.39 0.62 -21.72
CA ILE A 296 13.95 0.45 -21.88
C ILE A 296 13.30 1.67 -22.51
N GLU A 297 12.19 1.48 -23.22
CA GLU A 297 11.43 2.56 -23.86
C GLU A 297 10.34 3.17 -22.96
N LEU A 298 10.58 3.27 -21.65
CA LEU A 298 9.67 3.92 -20.70
C LEU A 298 10.11 5.39 -20.49
N GLN A 299 9.17 6.32 -20.62
CA GLN A 299 9.43 7.72 -20.25
C GLN A 299 9.74 7.82 -18.75
N VAL A 300 10.78 8.54 -18.38
CA VAL A 300 11.13 8.75 -16.96
C VAL A 300 9.97 9.33 -16.15
N THR A 301 9.18 10.23 -16.75
CA THR A 301 7.96 10.80 -16.14
C THR A 301 6.82 9.79 -15.95
N LYS A 302 6.98 8.55 -16.43
CA LYS A 302 6.05 7.44 -16.31
C LYS A 302 6.59 6.30 -15.45
N ALA A 303 7.81 6.44 -14.95
CA ALA A 303 8.40 5.52 -13.99
C ALA A 303 7.82 5.80 -12.59
N TYR A 304 6.61 5.32 -12.32
CA TYR A 304 5.90 5.56 -11.05
C TYR A 304 6.31 4.58 -9.93
N SER A 305 6.82 3.41 -10.29
CA SER A 305 7.15 2.37 -9.33
C SER A 305 8.15 1.37 -9.94
N PRO A 306 8.80 0.54 -9.12
CA PRO A 306 9.62 -0.56 -9.62
C PRO A 306 8.88 -1.47 -10.62
N ALA A 307 7.58 -1.71 -10.39
CA ALA A 307 6.74 -2.49 -11.30
C ALA A 307 6.59 -1.84 -12.67
N SER A 308 6.60 -0.50 -12.77
CA SER A 308 6.60 0.21 -14.07
C SER A 308 7.86 -0.10 -14.87
N ILE A 309 9.02 -0.07 -14.21
CA ILE A 309 10.32 -0.40 -14.80
C ILE A 309 10.38 -1.88 -15.18
N GLY A 310 9.92 -2.76 -14.29
CA GLY A 310 9.84 -4.20 -14.55
C GLY A 310 9.00 -4.55 -15.77
N LYS A 311 7.80 -3.97 -15.89
CA LYS A 311 6.95 -4.14 -17.08
C LYS A 311 7.62 -3.64 -18.35
N ALA A 312 8.34 -2.52 -18.29
CA ALA A 312 9.08 -2.02 -19.45
C ALA A 312 10.23 -2.96 -19.87
N TYR A 313 10.88 -3.64 -18.93
CA TYR A 313 11.84 -4.70 -19.26
C TYR A 313 11.17 -5.89 -19.94
N LEU A 314 10.02 -6.33 -19.46
CA LEU A 314 9.24 -7.40 -20.12
C LEU A 314 8.87 -6.99 -21.55
N GLN A 315 8.40 -5.76 -21.75
CA GLN A 315 8.10 -5.23 -23.08
C GLN A 315 9.35 -5.18 -24.00
N ALA A 316 10.49 -4.73 -23.46
CA ALA A 316 11.76 -4.67 -24.22
C ALA A 316 12.26 -6.08 -24.61
N MET A 317 12.02 -7.10 -23.80
CA MET A 317 12.23 -8.51 -24.13
C MET A 317 11.17 -9.09 -25.08
N ALA A 318 10.20 -8.29 -25.52
CA ALA A 318 9.04 -8.71 -26.30
C ALA A 318 8.17 -9.79 -25.59
N VAL A 319 8.18 -9.79 -24.27
CA VAL A 319 7.28 -10.59 -23.44
C VAL A 319 5.95 -9.84 -23.34
N ALA A 320 5.03 -10.15 -24.26
CA ALA A 320 3.72 -9.53 -24.27
C ALA A 320 2.83 -10.04 -23.11
N PRO A 321 1.89 -9.23 -22.61
CA PRO A 321 0.90 -9.65 -21.62
C PRO A 321 0.15 -10.92 -22.04
N ILE A 322 -0.09 -11.81 -21.08
CA ILE A 322 -0.72 -13.12 -21.35
C ILE A 322 -2.10 -12.94 -22.00
N MET A 323 -2.94 -12.09 -21.43
CA MET A 323 -4.30 -11.84 -21.94
C MET A 323 -4.31 -11.11 -23.30
N ALA A 324 -3.25 -10.38 -23.63
CA ALA A 324 -3.10 -9.79 -24.97
C ALA A 324 -2.69 -10.83 -26.04
N ARG A 325 -1.88 -11.80 -25.66
CA ARG A 325 -1.49 -12.93 -26.53
C ARG A 325 -2.59 -13.96 -26.72
N MET A 326 -3.42 -14.13 -25.70
CA MET A 326 -4.50 -15.11 -25.64
C MET A 326 -5.81 -14.43 -25.26
N PRO A 327 -6.38 -13.58 -26.13
CA PRO A 327 -7.60 -12.84 -25.83
C PRO A 327 -8.81 -13.75 -25.56
N ASP A 328 -8.78 -14.97 -26.12
CA ASP A 328 -9.84 -15.97 -25.98
C ASP A 328 -9.64 -16.90 -24.75
N PHE A 329 -8.62 -16.64 -23.91
CA PHE A 329 -8.45 -17.39 -22.67
C PHE A 329 -9.69 -17.24 -21.79
N PRO A 330 -10.33 -18.35 -21.35
CA PRO A 330 -11.61 -18.25 -20.65
C PRO A 330 -11.48 -17.52 -19.30
N LYS A 331 -12.12 -16.38 -19.18
CA LYS A 331 -12.04 -15.48 -18.00
C LYS A 331 -12.58 -16.12 -16.73
N ARG A 332 -13.41 -17.16 -16.82
CA ARG A 332 -13.83 -17.94 -15.64
C ARG A 332 -12.64 -18.46 -14.83
N TYR A 333 -11.56 -18.91 -15.48
CA TYR A 333 -10.37 -19.38 -14.75
C TYR A 333 -9.61 -18.22 -14.08
N CYS A 334 -9.67 -17.00 -14.64
CA CYS A 334 -9.19 -15.82 -13.96
C CYS A 334 -10.03 -15.53 -12.70
N GLY A 335 -11.36 -15.67 -12.79
CA GLY A 335 -12.28 -15.54 -11.65
C GLY A 335 -12.05 -16.57 -10.55
N HIS A 336 -11.93 -17.85 -10.91
CA HIS A 336 -11.63 -18.91 -9.95
C HIS A 336 -10.28 -18.68 -9.25
N ALA A 337 -9.25 -18.30 -10.02
CA ALA A 337 -7.94 -18.01 -9.47
C ALA A 337 -7.92 -16.73 -8.61
N GLU A 338 -8.68 -15.67 -8.98
CA GLU A 338 -8.79 -14.45 -8.18
C GLU A 338 -9.49 -14.73 -6.84
N SER A 339 -10.50 -15.63 -6.85
CA SER A 339 -11.16 -16.06 -5.61
C SER A 339 -10.24 -16.86 -4.68
N ALA A 340 -9.21 -17.49 -5.23
CA ALA A 340 -8.15 -18.24 -4.53
C ALA A 340 -6.92 -17.36 -4.17
N PHE A 341 -6.98 -16.04 -4.40
CA PHE A 341 -5.85 -15.15 -4.12
C PHE A 341 -5.93 -14.55 -2.72
N PHE A 342 -4.98 -14.88 -1.86
CA PHE A 342 -4.94 -14.46 -0.45
C PHE A 342 -3.75 -13.57 -0.08
N GLY A 343 -2.72 -13.47 -0.93
CA GLY A 343 -1.51 -12.68 -0.63
C GLY A 343 -0.55 -13.41 0.34
N GLY A 344 0.20 -12.65 1.14
CA GLY A 344 1.16 -13.23 2.10
C GLY A 344 0.48 -13.76 3.37
N ARG A 345 1.11 -14.76 4.02
CA ARG A 345 0.68 -15.32 5.30
C ARG A 345 1.40 -14.59 6.45
N ALA A 346 0.65 -14.14 7.45
CA ALA A 346 1.20 -13.54 8.66
C ALA A 346 0.37 -13.95 9.89
N SER A 347 1.04 -14.39 10.95
CA SER A 347 0.39 -14.76 12.19
C SER A 347 1.31 -14.60 13.42
N ALA A 348 0.71 -14.41 14.61
CA ALA A 348 1.38 -14.58 15.88
C ALA A 348 0.99 -15.94 16.49
N ARG A 349 1.99 -16.74 16.90
CA ARG A 349 1.76 -18.06 17.49
C ARG A 349 1.99 -18.06 19.00
N VAL A 350 3.02 -17.34 19.48
CA VAL A 350 3.23 -17.11 20.90
C VAL A 350 2.97 -15.65 21.21
N ARG A 351 1.86 -15.40 21.93
CA ARG A 351 1.34 -14.05 22.13
C ARG A 351 1.67 -13.51 23.51
N LYS A 352 2.22 -12.29 23.58
CA LYS A 352 2.53 -11.53 24.82
C LYS A 352 3.47 -12.25 25.78
N VAL A 353 4.15 -13.27 25.35
CA VAL A 353 5.18 -13.98 26.11
C VAL A 353 6.52 -13.73 25.43
N PRO A 354 7.48 -13.09 26.10
CA PRO A 354 8.83 -12.96 25.57
C PRO A 354 9.49 -14.32 25.44
N VAL A 355 9.86 -14.72 24.25
CA VAL A 355 10.50 -16.03 23.99
C VAL A 355 11.83 -15.85 23.24
N PRO A 356 12.83 -16.72 23.55
CA PRO A 356 14.07 -16.74 22.75
C PRO A 356 13.79 -17.26 21.36
N VAL A 357 14.38 -16.63 20.33
CA VAL A 357 14.13 -17.02 18.94
C VAL A 357 15.41 -17.07 18.11
N VAL A 358 15.34 -17.83 17.02
CA VAL A 358 16.17 -17.67 15.83
C VAL A 358 15.26 -17.14 14.71
N TYR A 359 15.62 -16.00 14.15
CA TYR A 359 14.88 -15.36 13.07
C TYR A 359 15.39 -15.84 11.74
N THR A 360 14.49 -16.40 10.90
CA THR A 360 14.81 -16.99 9.61
C THR A 360 13.97 -16.32 8.52
N ASP A 361 14.51 -16.29 7.28
CA ASP A 361 13.87 -15.67 6.13
C ASP A 361 14.11 -16.49 4.85
N PHE A 362 13.12 -16.54 3.97
CA PHE A 362 13.24 -17.15 2.65
C PHE A 362 13.84 -16.19 1.64
N MET A 363 14.95 -16.60 1.02
CA MET A 363 15.63 -15.81 0.01
C MET A 363 14.71 -15.45 -1.15
N SER A 364 14.28 -14.17 -1.26
CA SER A 364 13.43 -13.69 -2.35
C SER A 364 12.27 -14.64 -2.65
N GLN A 365 11.48 -14.98 -1.63
CA GLN A 365 10.50 -16.08 -1.62
C GLN A 365 9.68 -16.21 -2.92
N TYR A 366 9.04 -15.11 -3.35
CA TYR A 366 8.18 -15.16 -4.53
C TYR A 366 8.95 -15.43 -5.83
N SER A 367 10.17 -14.86 -5.97
CA SER A 367 11.03 -15.17 -7.11
C SER A 367 11.48 -16.64 -7.07
N THR A 368 11.82 -17.16 -5.90
CA THR A 368 12.20 -18.57 -5.70
C THR A 368 11.03 -19.52 -6.05
N VAL A 369 9.82 -19.19 -5.63
CA VAL A 369 8.61 -19.95 -6.01
C VAL A 369 8.38 -19.93 -7.52
N ASN A 370 8.57 -18.78 -8.19
CA ASN A 370 8.48 -18.71 -9.66
C ASN A 370 9.42 -19.71 -10.33
N VAL A 371 10.67 -19.82 -9.85
CA VAL A 371 11.66 -20.75 -10.42
C VAL A 371 11.31 -22.19 -10.09
N LEU A 372 10.98 -22.51 -8.83
CA LEU A 372 10.59 -23.85 -8.39
C LEU A 372 9.42 -24.42 -9.20
N MET A 373 8.37 -23.62 -9.36
CA MET A 373 7.18 -24.02 -10.11
C MET A 373 7.32 -23.86 -11.62
N GLY A 374 8.42 -23.27 -12.11
CA GLY A 374 8.67 -23.04 -13.54
C GLY A 374 7.68 -22.05 -14.17
N LEU A 375 7.21 -21.06 -13.41
CA LEU A 375 6.14 -20.14 -13.84
C LEU A 375 6.58 -19.16 -14.94
N TRP A 376 7.89 -18.92 -15.10
CA TRP A 376 8.42 -18.18 -16.24
C TRP A 376 8.05 -18.80 -17.58
N ASN A 377 7.87 -20.11 -17.63
CA ASN A 377 7.41 -20.78 -18.85
C ASN A 377 5.99 -20.36 -19.25
N PHE A 378 5.11 -20.04 -18.29
CA PHE A 378 3.78 -19.50 -18.57
C PHE A 378 3.86 -18.06 -19.11
N VAL A 379 4.74 -17.24 -18.52
CA VAL A 379 4.95 -15.86 -18.94
C VAL A 379 5.46 -15.79 -20.38
N THR A 380 6.28 -16.73 -20.79
CA THR A 380 6.87 -16.81 -22.14
C THR A 380 6.20 -17.80 -23.08
N ALA A 381 5.15 -18.49 -22.65
CA ALA A 381 4.46 -19.50 -23.46
C ALA A 381 3.81 -18.89 -24.70
N ARG A 382 3.72 -19.66 -25.77
CA ARG A 382 2.86 -19.35 -26.92
C ARG A 382 1.39 -19.46 -26.54
N GLU A 383 1.05 -20.48 -25.76
CA GLU A 383 -0.32 -20.82 -25.34
C GLU A 383 -0.29 -21.38 -23.92
N ILE A 384 -1.36 -21.19 -23.17
CA ILE A 384 -1.61 -21.85 -21.89
C ILE A 384 -2.82 -22.78 -22.08
N ARG A 385 -2.57 -24.08 -21.93
CA ARG A 385 -3.62 -25.09 -21.98
C ARG A 385 -4.25 -25.27 -20.61
N VAL A 386 -5.55 -25.33 -20.58
CA VAL A 386 -6.33 -25.72 -19.41
C VAL A 386 -6.73 -27.18 -19.59
N THR A 387 -6.44 -28.02 -18.60
CA THR A 387 -6.97 -29.37 -18.48
C THR A 387 -7.99 -29.37 -17.36
N GLU A 388 -9.23 -29.68 -17.69
CA GLU A 388 -10.34 -29.81 -16.75
C GLU A 388 -10.40 -31.23 -16.16
N ASP A 389 -11.25 -31.40 -15.15
CA ASP A 389 -11.53 -32.65 -14.46
C ASP A 389 -10.28 -33.39 -13.93
N CYS A 390 -9.38 -32.64 -13.32
CA CYS A 390 -8.15 -33.16 -12.70
C CYS A 390 -8.36 -33.64 -11.25
N ARG A 391 -9.60 -33.95 -10.82
CA ARG A 391 -9.92 -34.34 -9.43
C ARG A 391 -9.15 -35.57 -8.96
N GLU A 392 -9.15 -36.64 -9.77
CA GLU A 392 -8.47 -37.87 -9.40
C GLU A 392 -6.95 -37.70 -9.41
N GLU A 393 -6.39 -36.99 -10.40
CA GLU A 393 -4.97 -36.63 -10.47
C GLU A 393 -4.55 -35.88 -9.18
N LEU A 394 -5.31 -34.85 -8.78
CA LEU A 394 -5.04 -34.09 -7.57
C LEU A 394 -5.19 -34.95 -6.32
N ALA A 395 -6.26 -35.74 -6.21
CA ALA A 395 -6.46 -36.60 -5.05
C ALA A 395 -5.35 -37.65 -4.90
N ALA A 396 -4.83 -38.17 -5.98
CA ALA A 396 -3.69 -39.07 -5.97
C ALA A 396 -2.41 -38.37 -5.50
N LEU A 397 -2.12 -37.18 -6.06
CA LEU A 397 -1.00 -36.33 -5.64
C LEU A 397 -1.06 -36.02 -4.14
N LEU A 398 -2.23 -35.61 -3.65
CA LEU A 398 -2.40 -35.21 -2.25
C LEU A 398 -2.21 -36.37 -1.24
N ARG A 399 -2.46 -37.63 -1.63
CA ARG A 399 -2.19 -38.82 -0.79
C ARG A 399 -0.71 -39.04 -0.53
N ASP A 400 0.17 -38.61 -1.44
CA ASP A 400 1.61 -38.79 -1.34
C ASP A 400 2.32 -37.71 -0.55
N VAL A 401 1.59 -36.63 -0.17
CA VAL A 401 2.16 -35.42 0.49
C VAL A 401 2.72 -35.77 1.86
N LYS A 402 4.04 -35.58 2.00
CA LYS A 402 4.84 -35.66 3.22
C LYS A 402 5.96 -34.60 3.13
N PRO A 403 6.68 -34.30 4.22
CA PRO A 403 7.80 -33.33 4.15
C PRO A 403 8.79 -33.64 3.03
N ASP A 404 9.23 -34.91 2.88
CA ASP A 404 10.18 -35.32 1.84
C ASP A 404 9.62 -35.14 0.42
N TRP A 405 8.32 -35.33 0.23
CA TRP A 405 7.66 -35.08 -1.06
C TRP A 405 7.71 -33.59 -1.43
N VAL A 406 7.50 -32.70 -0.44
CA VAL A 406 7.56 -31.24 -0.65
C VAL A 406 9.00 -30.76 -0.83
N LEU A 407 9.97 -31.40 -0.16
CA LEU A 407 11.40 -31.12 -0.30
C LEU A 407 11.97 -31.54 -1.65
N ASP A 408 11.28 -32.38 -2.41
CA ASP A 408 11.66 -32.71 -3.78
C ASP A 408 11.20 -31.58 -4.74
N ALA A 409 12.16 -30.77 -5.22
CA ALA A 409 11.92 -29.65 -6.12
C ALA A 409 11.18 -30.06 -7.42
N SER A 410 11.30 -31.32 -7.87
CA SER A 410 10.64 -31.82 -9.09
C SER A 410 9.11 -31.80 -8.98
N ASN A 411 8.57 -32.01 -7.79
CA ASN A 411 7.14 -32.01 -7.53
C ASN A 411 6.48 -30.62 -7.65
N TRP A 412 7.25 -29.55 -7.44
CA TRP A 412 6.71 -28.17 -7.49
C TRP A 412 6.16 -27.80 -8.87
N LYS A 413 6.78 -28.30 -9.95
CA LYS A 413 6.32 -28.05 -11.34
C LYS A 413 4.97 -28.71 -11.64
N ARG A 414 4.53 -29.64 -10.80
CA ARG A 414 3.23 -30.33 -10.94
C ARG A 414 2.07 -29.55 -10.29
N LEU A 415 2.36 -28.47 -9.55
CA LEU A 415 1.40 -27.76 -8.70
C LEU A 415 0.64 -26.61 -9.38
N ALA A 416 0.78 -26.43 -10.70
CA ALA A 416 0.13 -25.35 -11.45
C ALA A 416 -1.36 -25.63 -11.72
N GLY A 417 -2.16 -25.70 -10.68
CA GLY A 417 -3.60 -25.97 -10.76
C GLY A 417 -4.42 -25.33 -9.65
N PHE A 418 -5.73 -25.44 -9.81
CA PHE A 418 -6.73 -24.94 -8.88
C PHE A 418 -7.79 -26.00 -8.65
N ALA A 419 -8.35 -26.04 -7.45
CA ALA A 419 -9.46 -26.91 -7.15
C ALA A 419 -10.52 -26.23 -6.28
N ARG A 420 -11.76 -26.54 -6.54
CA ARG A 420 -12.90 -26.22 -5.69
C ARG A 420 -13.08 -27.34 -4.70
N ILE A 421 -13.02 -27.02 -3.43
CA ILE A 421 -13.16 -27.97 -2.33
C ILE A 421 -14.28 -27.55 -1.39
N VAL A 422 -14.92 -28.52 -0.76
CA VAL A 422 -15.83 -28.30 0.37
C VAL A 422 -15.02 -28.53 1.64
N PRO A 423 -14.56 -27.46 2.33
CA PRO A 423 -13.68 -27.63 3.47
C PRO A 423 -14.40 -28.25 4.67
N ASP A 424 -13.73 -29.18 5.36
CA ASP A 424 -14.20 -29.83 6.58
C ASP A 424 -13.05 -29.99 7.59
N GLY A 425 -12.57 -28.86 8.12
CA GLY A 425 -11.43 -28.80 9.02
C GLY A 425 -10.08 -28.79 8.30
N ASP A 426 -10.06 -28.43 7.02
CA ASP A 426 -8.85 -28.22 6.27
C ASP A 426 -8.18 -26.93 6.71
N VAL A 427 -6.83 -26.90 6.80
CA VAL A 427 -6.06 -25.72 7.19
C VAL A 427 -5.81 -24.86 5.96
N LEU A 428 -6.57 -23.78 5.82
CA LEU A 428 -6.62 -22.97 4.60
C LEU A 428 -6.63 -21.48 4.92
N PRO A 429 -6.08 -20.64 4.04
CA PRO A 429 -6.27 -19.20 4.12
C PRO A 429 -7.75 -18.85 3.89
N LEU A 430 -8.25 -17.92 4.67
CA LEU A 430 -9.64 -17.47 4.62
C LEU A 430 -9.71 -15.96 4.85
N ARG A 431 -10.42 -15.24 3.99
CA ARG A 431 -10.72 -13.82 4.17
C ARG A 431 -12.07 -13.68 4.83
N ALA A 432 -12.09 -13.26 6.10
CA ALA A 432 -13.32 -13.19 6.91
C ALA A 432 -13.34 -11.91 7.76
N LYS A 433 -14.53 -11.55 8.23
CA LYS A 433 -14.74 -10.56 9.29
C LYS A 433 -14.61 -11.26 10.65
N TYR A 434 -13.37 -11.43 11.10
CA TYR A 434 -13.10 -12.09 12.38
C TYR A 434 -13.59 -11.26 13.57
N ARG A 435 -13.49 -9.94 13.44
CA ARG A 435 -14.03 -8.96 14.36
C ARG A 435 -14.19 -7.61 13.65
N GLY A 436 -15.27 -6.88 13.98
CA GLY A 436 -15.58 -5.61 13.34
C GLY A 436 -15.94 -5.73 11.85
N ASN A 437 -15.75 -4.66 11.09
CA ASN A 437 -16.21 -4.55 9.71
C ASN A 437 -15.12 -4.78 8.65
N SER A 438 -13.83 -4.92 9.06
CA SER A 438 -12.74 -5.13 8.12
C SER A 438 -12.55 -6.58 7.72
N TRP A 439 -12.23 -6.81 6.44
CA TRP A 439 -11.83 -8.10 5.91
C TRP A 439 -10.37 -8.40 6.29
N GLN A 440 -10.16 -9.50 6.99
CA GLN A 440 -8.83 -9.94 7.40
C GLN A 440 -8.55 -11.35 6.86
N ILE A 441 -7.28 -11.64 6.60
CA ILE A 441 -6.85 -12.98 6.17
C ILE A 441 -6.25 -13.71 7.35
N GLY A 442 -6.75 -14.92 7.61
CA GLY A 442 -6.23 -15.85 8.61
C GLY A 442 -6.11 -17.24 8.03
N VAL A 443 -5.19 -18.05 8.56
CA VAL A 443 -5.06 -19.48 8.24
C VAL A 443 -5.72 -20.29 9.33
N ASN A 444 -6.85 -20.91 9.02
CA ASN A 444 -7.76 -21.51 9.99
C ASN A 444 -8.10 -22.96 9.63
N TYR A 445 -8.66 -23.71 10.59
CA TYR A 445 -9.44 -24.91 10.28
C TYR A 445 -10.78 -24.47 9.72
N VAL A 446 -10.94 -24.57 8.41
CA VAL A 446 -12.14 -24.07 7.70
C VAL A 446 -13.17 -25.17 7.56
N HIS A 447 -14.43 -24.84 7.88
CA HIS A 447 -15.56 -25.75 7.75
C HIS A 447 -16.64 -25.11 6.87
N ALA A 448 -17.10 -25.84 5.87
CA ALA A 448 -18.30 -25.45 5.12
C ALA A 448 -19.56 -25.57 6.00
N ARG A 449 -20.57 -24.78 5.69
CA ARG A 449 -21.84 -24.82 6.40
C ARG A 449 -22.65 -26.09 6.07
N SER A 450 -22.52 -26.60 4.86
CA SER A 450 -23.16 -27.81 4.38
C SER A 450 -22.21 -28.63 3.50
N ASP A 451 -22.54 -29.90 3.30
CA ASP A 451 -21.79 -30.79 2.42
C ASP A 451 -22.14 -30.62 0.93
N GLY A 452 -22.92 -29.58 0.59
CA GLY A 452 -23.32 -29.34 -0.79
C GLY A 452 -22.14 -28.89 -1.66
N PRO A 453 -21.99 -29.42 -2.90
CA PRO A 453 -20.91 -29.00 -3.78
C PRO A 453 -20.94 -27.50 -4.13
N LYS A 454 -22.11 -26.84 -3.98
CA LYS A 454 -22.29 -25.40 -4.19
C LYS A 454 -21.58 -24.55 -3.13
N ASP A 455 -21.31 -25.09 -1.95
CA ASP A 455 -20.66 -24.39 -0.85
C ASP A 455 -19.13 -24.49 -0.89
N GLY A 456 -18.58 -24.96 -2.00
CA GLY A 456 -17.13 -25.10 -2.21
C GLY A 456 -16.43 -23.79 -2.57
N LEU A 457 -15.21 -23.62 -2.06
CA LEU A 457 -14.30 -22.51 -2.35
C LEU A 457 -13.12 -22.97 -3.22
N TRP A 458 -12.63 -22.06 -4.07
CA TRP A 458 -11.44 -22.32 -4.89
C TRP A 458 -10.15 -22.06 -4.11
N TYR A 459 -9.18 -22.97 -4.26
CA TYR A 459 -7.81 -22.86 -3.77
C TYR A 459 -6.81 -23.29 -4.83
N ALA A 460 -5.64 -22.69 -4.79
CA ALA A 460 -4.52 -23.18 -5.60
C ALA A 460 -3.97 -24.50 -5.03
N TRP A 461 -3.45 -25.38 -5.87
CA TRP A 461 -2.93 -26.68 -5.42
C TRP A 461 -1.85 -26.58 -4.33
N PRO A 462 -0.92 -25.60 -4.35
CA PRO A 462 0.04 -25.46 -3.24
C PRO A 462 -0.63 -25.24 -1.87
N ASP A 463 -1.75 -24.49 -1.78
CA ASP A 463 -2.50 -24.32 -0.52
C ASP A 463 -3.11 -25.64 -0.05
N LEU A 464 -3.57 -26.49 -0.96
CA LEU A 464 -4.11 -27.82 -0.63
C LEU A 464 -3.00 -28.76 -0.16
N VAL A 465 -1.81 -28.71 -0.81
CA VAL A 465 -0.63 -29.45 -0.36
C VAL A 465 -0.21 -28.98 1.03
N ALA A 466 -0.20 -27.68 1.29
CA ALA A 466 0.08 -27.12 2.62
C ALA A 466 -0.94 -27.60 3.67
N SER A 467 -2.22 -27.65 3.32
CA SER A 467 -3.27 -28.17 4.20
C SER A 467 -3.03 -29.65 4.55
N VAL A 468 -2.77 -30.49 3.55
CA VAL A 468 -2.50 -31.93 3.78
C VAL A 468 -1.23 -32.13 4.63
N LEU A 469 -0.17 -31.35 4.35
CA LEU A 469 1.07 -31.40 5.12
C LEU A 469 0.85 -31.12 6.62
N LEU A 470 -0.05 -30.18 6.94
CA LEU A 470 -0.35 -29.77 8.31
C LEU A 470 -1.42 -30.63 9.00
N THR A 471 -2.36 -31.24 8.26
CA THR A 471 -3.49 -31.97 8.82
C THR A 471 -3.39 -33.49 8.62
N GLY A 472 -2.64 -33.95 7.62
CA GLY A 472 -2.66 -35.34 7.17
C GLY A 472 -3.94 -35.76 6.43
N LYS A 473 -4.87 -34.81 6.17
CA LYS A 473 -6.19 -35.07 5.60
C LYS A 473 -6.27 -34.55 4.16
N VAL A 474 -6.71 -35.39 3.23
CA VAL A 474 -7.03 -34.99 1.85
C VAL A 474 -8.39 -34.28 1.83
N PRO A 475 -8.48 -33.02 1.34
CA PRO A 475 -9.76 -32.29 1.30
C PRO A 475 -10.75 -32.92 0.30
N ARG A 476 -12.05 -32.61 0.49
CA ARG A 476 -13.11 -33.04 -0.43
C ARG A 476 -13.10 -32.19 -1.69
N ILE A 477 -12.58 -32.74 -2.78
CA ILE A 477 -12.46 -32.04 -4.07
C ILE A 477 -13.76 -32.17 -4.86
N VAL A 478 -14.33 -31.05 -5.30
CA VAL A 478 -15.55 -30.98 -6.14
C VAL A 478 -15.17 -30.82 -7.61
N GLU A 479 -14.29 -29.87 -7.89
CA GLU A 479 -13.82 -29.56 -9.23
C GLU A 479 -12.31 -29.32 -9.18
N ALA A 480 -11.59 -29.63 -10.25
CA ALA A 480 -10.18 -29.28 -10.35
C ALA A 480 -9.77 -29.09 -11.82
N PHE A 481 -8.90 -28.10 -12.05
CA PHE A 481 -8.27 -27.90 -13.34
C PHE A 481 -6.77 -27.61 -13.17
N ARG A 482 -6.01 -27.92 -14.22
CA ARG A 482 -4.58 -27.70 -14.28
C ARG A 482 -4.23 -26.83 -15.48
N LEU A 483 -3.20 -26.00 -15.30
CA LEU A 483 -2.64 -25.17 -16.36
C LEU A 483 -1.29 -25.73 -16.82
N ALA A 484 -1.04 -25.66 -18.12
CA ALA A 484 0.24 -26.07 -18.71
C ALA A 484 0.69 -25.07 -19.78
N PRO A 485 1.96 -24.60 -19.74
CA PRO A 485 2.50 -23.73 -20.78
C PRO A 485 2.86 -24.57 -22.02
N ILE A 486 2.48 -24.10 -23.22
CA ILE A 486 2.74 -24.78 -24.49
C ILE A 486 3.62 -23.92 -25.38
N GLY A 487 4.81 -24.41 -25.66
CA GLY A 487 5.78 -23.76 -26.55
C GLY A 487 6.21 -22.35 -26.05
N LYS A 488 7.08 -21.71 -26.81
CA LYS A 488 7.52 -20.33 -26.54
C LYS A 488 6.84 -19.34 -27.49
N ALA A 489 6.55 -18.16 -27.02
CA ALA A 489 6.05 -17.06 -27.82
C ALA A 489 7.08 -16.66 -28.89
N LYS A 490 6.60 -16.22 -30.05
CA LYS A 490 7.46 -15.71 -31.14
C LYS A 490 7.96 -14.31 -30.81
N GLY A 491 9.13 -13.95 -31.31
CA GLY A 491 9.68 -12.60 -31.25
C GLY A 491 10.38 -12.23 -29.94
N LEU A 492 10.52 -13.16 -28.98
CA LEU A 492 11.27 -12.90 -27.75
C LEU A 492 12.70 -12.45 -28.05
N LYS A 493 13.18 -11.43 -27.32
CA LYS A 493 14.47 -10.75 -27.55
C LYS A 493 15.34 -10.82 -26.30
N LYS A 494 16.64 -11.09 -26.53
CA LYS A 494 17.67 -10.93 -25.50
C LYS A 494 17.81 -9.44 -25.15
N LEU A 495 17.98 -9.16 -23.88
CA LEU A 495 18.19 -7.80 -23.36
C LEU A 495 19.29 -7.83 -22.30
N ALA A 496 20.02 -6.71 -22.16
CA ALA A 496 20.94 -6.52 -21.05
C ALA A 496 20.31 -5.59 -20.00
N PHE A 497 20.07 -6.08 -18.79
CA PHE A 497 19.60 -5.28 -17.68
C PHE A 497 20.68 -4.23 -17.31
N ARG A 498 20.30 -2.93 -17.30
CA ARG A 498 21.20 -1.79 -17.14
C ARG A 498 22.46 -1.86 -18.05
N GLY A 499 22.33 -2.43 -19.23
CA GLY A 499 23.42 -2.63 -20.15
C GLY A 499 24.50 -3.65 -19.72
N GLN A 500 24.35 -4.29 -18.54
CA GLN A 500 25.40 -5.11 -17.92
C GLN A 500 25.03 -6.58 -17.74
N VAL A 501 23.78 -6.89 -17.39
CA VAL A 501 23.34 -8.25 -17.09
C VAL A 501 22.49 -8.78 -18.24
N PRO A 502 23.03 -9.68 -19.07
CA PRO A 502 22.29 -10.23 -20.21
C PRO A 502 21.24 -11.25 -19.75
N ILE A 503 20.02 -11.09 -20.23
CA ILE A 503 18.90 -12.02 -19.99
C ILE A 503 18.29 -12.40 -21.34
N ASP A 504 18.21 -13.69 -21.62
CA ASP A 504 17.56 -14.23 -22.81
C ASP A 504 16.29 -15.01 -22.43
N PRO A 505 15.09 -14.44 -22.61
CA PRO A 505 13.84 -15.07 -22.21
C PRO A 505 13.50 -16.35 -23.01
N ARG A 506 14.24 -16.64 -24.10
CA ARG A 506 14.06 -17.85 -24.90
C ARG A 506 14.64 -19.10 -24.22
N SER A 507 15.75 -18.94 -23.51
CA SER A 507 16.54 -20.03 -22.92
C SER A 507 16.72 -19.96 -21.42
N GLN A 508 16.53 -18.77 -20.81
CA GLN A 508 16.77 -18.52 -19.39
C GLN A 508 15.45 -18.20 -18.65
N ASP A 509 15.37 -18.64 -17.41
CA ASP A 509 14.37 -18.15 -16.48
C ASP A 509 14.80 -16.77 -15.96
N PHE A 510 13.93 -15.80 -16.07
CA PHE A 510 14.18 -14.41 -15.69
C PHE A 510 14.50 -14.29 -14.18
N PHE A 511 13.70 -14.93 -13.33
CA PHE A 511 13.86 -14.84 -11.88
C PHE A 511 15.12 -15.55 -11.42
N GLN A 512 15.42 -16.71 -12.02
CA GLN A 512 16.65 -17.44 -11.79
C GLN A 512 17.87 -16.56 -12.14
N SER A 513 17.88 -16.01 -13.36
CA SER A 513 18.97 -15.17 -13.85
C SER A 513 19.20 -13.94 -12.94
N VAL A 514 18.12 -13.28 -12.51
CA VAL A 514 18.23 -12.09 -11.63
C VAL A 514 18.85 -12.44 -10.28
N ILE A 515 18.47 -13.57 -9.67
CA ILE A 515 18.98 -13.98 -8.35
C ILE A 515 20.43 -14.45 -8.46
N GLU A 516 20.76 -15.27 -9.45
CA GLU A 516 22.11 -15.77 -9.67
C GLU A 516 23.10 -14.63 -9.98
N GLU A 517 22.74 -13.70 -10.87
CA GLU A 517 23.58 -12.55 -11.19
C GLU A 517 23.77 -11.62 -9.98
N ARG A 518 22.72 -11.41 -9.18
CA ARG A 518 22.84 -10.67 -7.93
C ARG A 518 23.84 -11.32 -6.96
N ALA A 519 23.89 -12.64 -6.92
CA ALA A 519 24.86 -13.36 -6.10
C ALA A 519 26.28 -13.24 -6.69
N ARG A 520 26.46 -13.41 -8.01
CA ARG A 520 27.74 -13.28 -8.70
C ARG A 520 28.34 -11.89 -8.59
N LEU A 521 27.51 -10.84 -8.48
CA LEU A 521 27.99 -9.46 -8.29
C LEU A 521 28.85 -9.27 -7.04
N ALA A 522 28.68 -10.10 -6.01
CA ALA A 522 29.52 -10.01 -4.81
C ALA A 522 31.01 -10.27 -5.10
N ALA A 523 31.31 -11.09 -6.10
CA ALA A 523 32.66 -11.45 -6.51
C ALA A 523 33.22 -10.58 -7.64
N ARG A 524 32.45 -9.62 -8.18
CA ARG A 524 32.93 -8.75 -9.29
C ARG A 524 33.86 -7.66 -8.79
N THR A 525 35.10 -7.70 -9.27
CA THR A 525 36.18 -6.73 -8.93
C THR A 525 36.36 -5.60 -9.96
N ASP A 526 35.71 -5.73 -11.12
CA ASP A 526 35.71 -4.75 -12.21
C ASP A 526 34.74 -3.58 -12.00
N LEU A 527 33.90 -3.66 -10.98
CA LEU A 527 32.96 -2.61 -10.57
C LEU A 527 33.43 -1.97 -9.27
N SER A 528 33.21 -0.66 -9.13
CA SER A 528 33.32 0.00 -7.82
C SER A 528 32.30 -0.56 -6.83
N ASP A 529 32.60 -0.46 -5.53
CA ASP A 529 31.69 -0.91 -4.46
C ASP A 529 30.30 -0.26 -4.60
N THR A 530 30.28 1.03 -4.90
CA THR A 530 29.05 1.80 -5.09
C THR A 530 28.22 1.31 -6.27
N GLU A 531 28.84 1.03 -7.42
CA GLU A 531 28.15 0.52 -8.60
C GLU A 531 27.66 -0.91 -8.40
N ARG A 532 28.48 -1.75 -7.77
CA ARG A 532 28.13 -3.12 -7.41
C ARG A 532 26.91 -3.16 -6.51
N ASP A 533 26.86 -2.32 -5.47
CA ASP A 533 25.75 -2.24 -4.55
C ASP A 533 24.48 -1.69 -5.22
N ARG A 534 24.61 -0.67 -6.08
CA ARG A 534 23.47 -0.16 -6.89
C ARG A 534 22.89 -1.24 -7.79
N LEU A 535 23.74 -1.97 -8.51
CA LEU A 535 23.30 -3.04 -9.41
C LEU A 535 22.63 -4.19 -8.64
N ARG A 536 23.20 -4.60 -7.49
CA ARG A 536 22.60 -5.61 -6.61
C ARG A 536 21.22 -5.20 -6.10
N ARG A 537 21.06 -3.93 -5.68
CA ARG A 537 19.77 -3.38 -5.24
C ARG A 537 18.77 -3.32 -6.39
N SER A 538 19.17 -2.85 -7.54
CA SER A 538 18.32 -2.77 -8.73
C SER A 538 17.83 -4.15 -9.17
N LEU A 539 18.68 -5.19 -9.14
CA LEU A 539 18.28 -6.56 -9.41
C LEU A 539 17.29 -7.11 -8.37
N LYS A 540 17.52 -6.83 -7.06
CA LYS A 540 16.57 -7.20 -6.00
C LYS A 540 15.20 -6.57 -6.25
N THR A 541 15.18 -5.27 -6.52
CA THR A 541 13.97 -4.50 -6.78
C THR A 541 13.23 -5.00 -8.01
N LEU A 542 13.96 -5.28 -9.10
CA LEU A 542 13.38 -5.83 -10.32
C LEU A 542 12.72 -7.21 -10.07
N GLY A 543 13.45 -8.13 -9.43
CA GLY A 543 12.93 -9.47 -9.11
C GLY A 543 11.67 -9.42 -8.25
N SER A 544 11.66 -8.58 -7.21
CA SER A 544 10.50 -8.42 -6.31
C SER A 544 9.30 -7.79 -7.03
N ALA A 545 9.53 -6.70 -7.78
CA ALA A 545 8.46 -5.94 -8.44
C ALA A 545 7.77 -6.69 -9.58
N THR A 546 8.46 -7.63 -10.22
CA THR A 546 7.92 -8.44 -11.32
C THR A 546 7.42 -9.82 -10.89
N SER A 547 7.60 -10.20 -9.62
CA SER A 547 7.31 -11.56 -9.15
C SER A 547 5.81 -11.89 -9.16
N TYR A 548 4.99 -11.23 -8.32
CA TYR A 548 3.55 -11.50 -8.29
C TYR A 548 2.71 -10.24 -8.53
N GLY A 549 3.20 -9.07 -8.12
CA GLY A 549 2.43 -7.82 -8.06
C GLY A 549 1.83 -7.39 -9.40
N ILE A 550 2.59 -7.54 -10.50
CA ILE A 550 2.11 -7.20 -11.85
C ILE A 550 1.00 -8.13 -12.33
N PHE A 551 1.02 -9.41 -11.91
CA PHE A 551 -0.01 -10.39 -12.28
C PHE A 551 -1.28 -10.26 -11.45
N ALA A 552 -1.19 -9.64 -10.27
CA ALA A 552 -2.31 -9.35 -9.38
C ALA A 552 -2.82 -7.90 -9.52
N GLN A 553 -2.26 -7.08 -10.42
CA GLN A 553 -2.58 -5.66 -10.49
C GLN A 553 -4.02 -5.44 -10.92
N MET A 554 -4.77 -4.70 -10.10
CA MET A 554 -6.07 -4.12 -10.42
C MET A 554 -5.96 -2.60 -10.22
N ASP A 555 -6.47 -1.84 -11.17
CA ASP A 555 -6.40 -0.37 -11.14
C ASP A 555 -7.81 0.18 -10.88
N ARG A 556 -8.02 0.70 -9.67
CA ARG A 556 -9.27 1.36 -9.30
C ARG A 556 -9.46 2.61 -10.14
N GLN A 557 -10.64 2.73 -10.72
CA GLN A 557 -11.06 3.87 -11.51
C GLN A 557 -12.13 4.65 -10.75
N GLU A 558 -12.00 5.97 -10.75
CA GLU A 558 -13.04 6.85 -10.22
C GLU A 558 -14.07 7.13 -11.33
N SER A 559 -15.34 7.10 -10.98
CA SER A 559 -16.43 7.41 -11.90
C SER A 559 -17.50 8.26 -11.22
N ASP A 560 -18.03 9.25 -11.92
CA ASP A 560 -19.17 10.06 -11.45
C ASP A 560 -20.49 9.27 -11.46
N LYS A 561 -20.53 8.16 -12.18
CA LYS A 561 -21.72 7.33 -12.38
C LYS A 561 -21.37 5.86 -12.12
N GLU A 562 -22.37 5.10 -11.71
CA GLU A 562 -22.23 3.65 -11.60
C GLU A 562 -21.88 3.04 -12.98
N VAL A 563 -20.86 2.23 -13.03
CA VAL A 563 -20.39 1.50 -14.20
C VAL A 563 -20.89 0.06 -14.13
N ALA A 564 -21.49 -0.41 -15.21
CA ALA A 564 -21.91 -1.80 -15.31
C ALA A 564 -20.70 -2.69 -15.59
N LEU A 565 -20.51 -3.71 -14.75
CA LEU A 565 -19.43 -4.69 -14.87
C LEU A 565 -19.99 -6.09 -15.08
N THR A 566 -19.26 -6.88 -15.87
CA THR A 566 -19.34 -8.35 -15.86
C THR A 566 -18.18 -8.87 -15.02
N CYS A 567 -18.47 -9.67 -14.01
CA CYS A 567 -17.50 -10.20 -13.08
C CYS A 567 -17.50 -11.74 -13.10
N TYR A 568 -16.30 -12.33 -12.96
CA TYR A 568 -16.08 -13.76 -12.84
C TYR A 568 -15.57 -14.06 -11.42
N GLY A 569 -16.10 -15.09 -10.79
CA GLY A 569 -15.80 -15.44 -9.40
C GLY A 569 -15.75 -16.94 -9.17
N ILE A 570 -16.45 -17.41 -8.13
CA ILE A 570 -16.47 -18.83 -7.73
C ILE A 570 -17.22 -19.71 -8.75
N ASP A 571 -18.33 -19.21 -9.29
CA ASP A 571 -19.17 -19.97 -10.18
C ASP A 571 -18.66 -19.90 -11.63
N PRO A 572 -18.94 -20.91 -12.47
CA PRO A 572 -18.53 -20.91 -13.86
C PRO A 572 -19.11 -19.76 -14.68
N GLU A 573 -20.35 -19.37 -14.35
CA GLU A 573 -21.08 -18.30 -15.04
C GLU A 573 -20.75 -16.94 -14.46
N PRO A 574 -20.52 -15.92 -15.33
CA PRO A 574 -20.30 -14.58 -14.89
C PRO A 574 -21.60 -13.94 -14.38
N TYR A 575 -21.48 -12.95 -13.52
CA TYR A 575 -22.58 -12.13 -13.08
C TYR A 575 -22.37 -10.66 -13.43
N ARG A 576 -23.46 -9.88 -13.48
CA ARG A 576 -23.41 -8.44 -13.75
C ARG A 576 -23.74 -7.65 -12.49
N CYS A 577 -22.93 -6.63 -12.23
CA CYS A 577 -23.15 -5.68 -11.14
C CYS A 577 -22.92 -4.25 -11.62
N LYS A 578 -23.28 -3.27 -10.80
CA LYS A 578 -22.97 -1.85 -11.01
C LYS A 578 -22.18 -1.35 -9.82
N VAL A 579 -21.07 -0.69 -10.08
CA VAL A 579 -20.19 -0.15 -9.06
C VAL A 579 -19.79 1.27 -9.42
N LYS A 580 -19.57 2.09 -8.40
CA LYS A 580 -19.14 3.49 -8.58
C LYS A 580 -17.65 3.58 -8.85
N HIS A 581 -16.87 2.67 -8.29
CA HIS A 581 -15.42 2.65 -8.42
C HIS A 581 -14.97 1.30 -9.02
N PRO A 582 -15.11 1.11 -10.35
CA PRO A 582 -14.73 -0.13 -10.99
C PRO A 582 -13.21 -0.33 -10.94
N GLU A 583 -12.78 -1.57 -10.84
CA GLU A 583 -11.39 -1.97 -10.98
C GLU A 583 -11.15 -2.51 -12.38
N ALA A 584 -10.09 -2.06 -13.04
CA ALA A 584 -9.64 -2.62 -14.31
C ALA A 584 -8.40 -3.49 -14.09
N PRO A 585 -8.32 -4.67 -14.70
CA PRO A 585 -7.09 -5.46 -14.69
C PRO A 585 -5.94 -4.64 -15.25
N GLY A 586 -4.77 -4.68 -14.59
CA GLY A 586 -3.54 -4.11 -15.12
C GLY A 586 -3.08 -4.83 -16.39
N GLU A 587 -2.17 -4.22 -17.15
CA GLU A 587 -1.71 -4.73 -18.45
C GLU A 587 -1.22 -6.20 -18.36
N TYR A 588 -0.43 -6.54 -17.33
CA TYR A 588 0.08 -7.89 -17.10
C TYR A 588 -0.77 -8.73 -16.14
N CYS A 589 -1.95 -8.24 -15.75
CA CYS A 589 -2.80 -8.96 -14.82
C CYS A 589 -3.16 -10.35 -15.36
N PHE A 590 -2.86 -11.37 -14.58
CA PHE A 590 -3.22 -12.75 -14.83
C PHE A 590 -3.34 -13.51 -13.49
N PRO A 591 -4.50 -13.48 -12.85
CA PRO A 591 -4.73 -14.03 -11.53
C PRO A 591 -4.20 -15.44 -11.28
N PRO A 592 -4.24 -16.37 -12.27
CA PRO A 592 -3.68 -17.69 -12.03
C PRO A 592 -2.21 -17.69 -11.60
N LEU A 593 -1.36 -16.85 -12.20
CA LEU A 593 0.04 -16.74 -11.76
C LEU A 593 0.15 -16.09 -10.39
N ALA A 594 -0.59 -15.02 -10.15
CA ALA A 594 -0.57 -14.33 -8.86
C ALA A 594 -0.89 -15.28 -7.70
N SER A 595 -1.95 -16.07 -7.84
CA SER A 595 -2.39 -17.03 -6.82
C SER A 595 -1.40 -18.18 -6.64
N LEU A 596 -0.85 -18.74 -7.73
CA LEU A 596 0.16 -19.79 -7.66
C LEU A 596 1.44 -19.34 -6.95
N ILE A 597 1.88 -18.09 -7.19
CA ILE A 597 3.09 -17.54 -6.56
C ILE A 597 2.88 -17.38 -5.05
N THR A 598 1.77 -16.76 -4.65
CA THR A 598 1.51 -16.53 -3.22
C THR A 598 1.23 -17.83 -2.46
N SER A 599 0.48 -18.75 -3.05
CA SER A 599 0.21 -20.08 -2.45
C SER A 599 1.47 -20.95 -2.36
N GLY A 600 2.41 -20.83 -3.32
CA GLY A 600 3.72 -21.45 -3.20
C GLY A 600 4.52 -20.91 -2.00
N GLY A 601 4.40 -19.61 -1.71
CA GLY A 601 4.95 -19.02 -0.49
C GLY A 601 4.31 -19.57 0.79
N HIS A 602 2.99 -19.77 0.78
CA HIS A 602 2.28 -20.43 1.90
C HIS A 602 2.79 -21.86 2.12
N LEU A 603 3.06 -22.59 1.05
CA LEU A 603 3.59 -23.96 1.12
C LEU A 603 4.99 -24.01 1.73
N LEU A 604 5.89 -23.06 1.39
CA LEU A 604 7.20 -22.96 2.02
C LEU A 604 7.10 -22.73 3.53
N LEU A 605 6.24 -21.81 3.96
CA LEU A 605 6.00 -21.54 5.38
C LEU A 605 5.35 -22.75 6.09
N ALA A 606 4.41 -23.44 5.44
CA ALA A 606 3.79 -24.64 6.00
C ALA A 606 4.79 -25.80 6.16
N LEU A 607 5.72 -25.95 5.21
CA LEU A 607 6.80 -26.91 5.33
C LEU A 607 7.73 -26.59 6.50
N LEU A 608 8.12 -25.31 6.65
CA LEU A 608 8.94 -24.87 7.77
C LEU A 608 8.23 -25.10 9.12
N GLU A 609 6.97 -24.71 9.22
CA GLU A 609 6.13 -24.97 10.39
C GLU A 609 6.07 -26.46 10.73
N ARG A 610 5.87 -27.32 9.74
CA ARG A 610 5.81 -28.76 9.92
C ARG A 610 7.14 -29.35 10.43
N LEU A 611 8.26 -28.96 9.84
CA LEU A 611 9.60 -29.41 10.25
C LEU A 611 9.97 -28.93 11.67
N VAL A 612 9.53 -27.74 12.09
CA VAL A 612 9.67 -27.25 13.45
C VAL A 612 8.79 -28.06 14.43
N ALA A 613 7.54 -28.31 14.05
CA ALA A 613 6.59 -29.08 14.86
C ALA A 613 7.01 -30.55 15.02
N ASP A 614 7.56 -31.19 13.98
CA ASP A 614 8.06 -32.57 14.04
C ASP A 614 9.21 -32.74 15.03
N ARG A 615 9.94 -31.67 15.35
CA ARG A 615 10.96 -31.62 16.41
C ARG A 615 10.39 -31.20 17.78
N GLY A 616 9.06 -31.08 17.89
CA GLY A 616 8.35 -30.64 19.09
C GLY A 616 8.49 -29.16 19.39
N GLY A 617 9.02 -28.35 18.47
CA GLY A 617 9.17 -26.90 18.56
C GLY A 617 7.94 -26.12 18.14
N THR A 618 8.05 -24.80 18.22
CA THR A 618 7.04 -23.85 17.74
C THR A 618 7.72 -22.56 17.26
N TYR A 619 6.95 -21.60 16.79
CA TYR A 619 7.44 -20.28 16.39
C TYR A 619 6.71 -19.17 17.18
N ALA A 620 7.33 -18.01 17.30
CA ALA A 620 6.71 -16.84 17.93
C ALA A 620 5.76 -16.11 16.95
N MET A 621 6.24 -15.85 15.74
CA MET A 621 5.50 -15.20 14.68
C MET A 621 6.03 -15.61 13.32
N GLU A 622 5.22 -15.38 12.29
CA GLU A 622 5.57 -15.46 10.88
C GLU A 622 5.07 -14.23 10.15
N ASP A 623 5.82 -13.79 9.15
CA ASP A 623 5.42 -12.63 8.34
C ASP A 623 5.91 -12.78 6.89
N THR A 624 5.02 -13.20 6.02
CA THR A 624 5.15 -13.30 4.56
C THR A 624 6.23 -14.30 4.10
N ASP A 625 7.49 -14.08 4.41
CA ASP A 625 8.67 -14.85 4.00
C ASP A 625 9.58 -15.20 5.19
N SER A 626 9.22 -14.78 6.37
CA SER A 626 10.04 -14.96 7.57
C SER A 626 9.31 -15.69 8.69
N MET A 627 10.08 -16.35 9.58
CA MET A 627 9.59 -17.01 10.77
C MET A 627 10.57 -16.82 11.93
N ALA A 628 10.05 -16.40 13.09
CA ALA A 628 10.80 -16.37 14.35
C ALA A 628 10.59 -17.71 15.10
N ILE A 629 11.48 -18.66 14.86
CA ILE A 629 11.42 -20.00 15.48
C ILE A 629 11.82 -19.88 16.96
N VAL A 630 11.01 -20.44 17.86
CA VAL A 630 11.35 -20.46 19.29
C VAL A 630 12.57 -21.37 19.49
N ALA A 631 13.72 -20.75 19.78
CA ALA A 631 15.00 -21.44 19.85
C ALA A 631 15.99 -20.75 20.78
N SER A 632 16.84 -21.54 21.43
CA SER A 632 17.96 -21.06 22.23
C SER A 632 19.22 -21.85 21.94
N GLN A 633 20.38 -21.42 22.44
CA GLN A 633 21.65 -22.06 22.14
C GLN A 633 21.62 -23.58 22.41
N ARG A 634 21.00 -24.02 23.52
CA ARG A 634 20.95 -25.43 23.92
C ARG A 634 19.55 -26.05 23.82
N GLY A 635 18.55 -25.29 23.37
CA GLY A 635 17.17 -25.72 23.43
C GLY A 635 16.61 -25.71 24.87
N GLY A 636 15.52 -26.45 25.06
CA GLY A 636 14.91 -26.61 26.36
C GLY A 636 13.47 -26.12 26.45
N LEU A 637 12.89 -26.09 27.64
CA LEU A 637 11.52 -25.63 27.86
C LEU A 637 11.50 -24.14 28.25
N VAL A 638 10.57 -23.40 27.65
CA VAL A 638 10.33 -21.99 27.91
C VAL A 638 8.92 -21.83 28.47
N PRO A 639 8.73 -21.14 29.58
CA PRO A 639 7.41 -20.93 30.15
C PRO A 639 6.48 -20.24 29.16
N CYS A 640 5.33 -20.84 28.92
CA CYS A 640 4.34 -20.30 27.99
C CYS A 640 2.97 -20.89 28.34
N PRO A 641 2.00 -20.07 28.77
CA PRO A 641 0.62 -20.54 28.96
C PRO A 641 0.06 -21.19 27.70
N GLY A 642 -0.73 -22.25 27.86
CA GLY A 642 -1.27 -23.01 26.73
C GLY A 642 -0.24 -23.89 25.99
N GLY A 643 0.99 -23.94 26.45
CA GLY A 643 2.05 -24.82 25.94
C GLY A 643 1.80 -26.29 26.24
N PRO A 644 2.18 -27.21 25.31
CA PRO A 644 1.92 -28.67 25.50
C PRO A 644 2.84 -29.36 26.46
N TYR A 645 3.85 -28.69 26.99
CA TYR A 645 4.82 -29.25 27.91
C TYR A 645 4.65 -28.65 29.32
N THR A 646 5.07 -29.41 30.34
CA THR A 646 5.03 -28.96 31.73
C THR A 646 6.45 -28.93 32.33
N MET A 647 6.83 -27.78 32.86
CA MET A 647 8.10 -27.61 33.59
C MET A 647 7.99 -28.10 35.03
N LYS A 648 9.16 -28.29 35.69
CA LYS A 648 9.21 -28.48 37.15
C LYS A 648 8.46 -27.34 37.85
N GLY A 649 7.51 -27.66 38.71
CA GLY A 649 6.61 -26.69 39.36
C GLY A 649 5.28 -26.45 38.65
N GLY A 650 4.90 -27.30 37.69
CA GLY A 650 3.56 -27.33 37.09
C GLY A 650 3.28 -26.24 36.08
N ARG A 651 4.27 -25.42 35.68
CA ARG A 651 4.08 -24.34 34.67
C ARG A 651 4.06 -24.91 33.27
N GLU A 652 3.07 -24.52 32.50
CA GLU A 652 2.99 -24.82 31.05
C GLU A 652 4.14 -24.18 30.26
N ALA A 653 4.58 -24.86 29.22
CA ALA A 653 5.76 -24.47 28.47
C ALA A 653 5.68 -24.88 27.00
N VAL A 654 6.44 -24.18 26.17
CA VAL A 654 6.80 -24.58 24.80
C VAL A 654 8.24 -25.04 24.77
N ARG A 655 8.57 -25.88 23.78
CA ARG A 655 9.96 -26.30 23.57
C ARG A 655 10.67 -25.30 22.66
N ALA A 656 11.77 -24.74 23.14
CA ALA A 656 12.75 -24.08 22.29
C ALA A 656 13.64 -25.15 21.64
N LEU A 657 13.83 -25.09 20.34
CA LEU A 657 14.81 -25.89 19.63
C LEU A 657 16.23 -25.41 19.94
N SER A 658 17.24 -26.29 19.81
CA SER A 658 18.62 -25.81 19.81
C SER A 658 18.96 -25.07 18.52
N TRP A 659 19.99 -24.21 18.57
CA TRP A 659 20.49 -23.57 17.35
C TRP A 659 20.92 -24.58 16.27
N GLU A 660 21.49 -25.71 16.72
CA GLU A 660 21.87 -26.84 15.85
C GLU A 660 20.65 -27.44 15.14
N GLN A 661 19.56 -27.71 15.88
CA GLN A 661 18.31 -28.20 15.26
C GLN A 661 17.70 -27.22 14.26
N VAL A 662 17.82 -25.91 14.52
CA VAL A 662 17.39 -24.89 13.54
C VAL A 662 18.28 -24.90 12.30
N ALA A 663 19.61 -25.03 12.49
CA ALA A 663 20.56 -25.13 11.37
C ALA A 663 20.31 -26.38 10.52
N GLU A 664 19.96 -27.52 11.14
CA GLU A 664 19.55 -28.74 10.40
C GLU A 664 18.28 -28.49 9.56
N ILE A 665 17.26 -27.82 10.13
CA ILE A 665 16.05 -27.46 9.38
C ILE A 665 16.40 -26.58 8.18
N VAL A 666 17.22 -25.54 8.40
CA VAL A 666 17.69 -24.63 7.35
C VAL A 666 18.41 -25.41 6.25
N ALA A 667 19.26 -26.38 6.61
CA ALA A 667 20.00 -27.21 5.65
C ALA A 667 19.07 -28.08 4.77
N LEU A 668 17.93 -28.55 5.29
CA LEU A 668 16.96 -29.33 4.49
C LEU A 668 16.43 -28.51 3.30
N PHE A 669 16.21 -27.23 3.46
CA PHE A 669 15.74 -26.36 2.38
C PHE A 669 16.78 -26.13 1.26
N ALA A 670 18.02 -26.58 1.44
CA ALA A 670 18.99 -26.63 0.36
C ALA A 670 18.55 -27.60 -0.77
N GLN A 671 17.71 -28.59 -0.50
CA GLN A 671 17.14 -29.48 -1.50
C GLN A 671 16.19 -28.75 -2.46
N LEU A 672 15.55 -27.68 -1.97
CA LEU A 672 14.67 -26.83 -2.77
C LEU A 672 15.40 -25.67 -3.47
N ASN A 673 16.73 -25.57 -3.35
CA ASN A 673 17.44 -24.49 -4.04
C ASN A 673 17.45 -24.73 -5.57
N PRO A 674 16.72 -23.93 -6.36
CA PRO A 674 16.60 -24.14 -7.80
C PRO A 674 17.71 -23.45 -8.62
N TYR A 675 18.63 -22.77 -7.94
CA TYR A 675 19.67 -21.94 -8.54
C TYR A 675 20.95 -22.71 -8.82
N ASP A 676 21.79 -22.16 -9.71
CA ASP A 676 23.16 -22.60 -9.91
C ASP A 676 23.93 -22.58 -8.57
N ARG A 677 24.37 -23.77 -8.14
CA ARG A 677 25.07 -23.95 -6.87
C ARG A 677 26.41 -23.21 -6.79
N THR A 678 27.01 -22.86 -7.92
CA THR A 678 28.24 -22.04 -7.95
C THR A 678 27.94 -20.57 -7.61
N ALA A 679 26.75 -20.09 -7.93
CA ALA A 679 26.31 -18.72 -7.64
C ALA A 679 25.60 -18.64 -6.27
N VAL A 680 24.73 -19.61 -5.98
CA VAL A 680 23.92 -19.67 -4.75
C VAL A 680 24.10 -21.05 -4.11
N PRO A 681 25.21 -21.26 -3.37
CA PRO A 681 25.57 -22.59 -2.84
C PRO A 681 24.64 -23.07 -1.73
N ASP A 682 24.07 -22.16 -0.96
CA ASP A 682 23.39 -22.43 0.31
C ASP A 682 21.90 -22.76 0.14
N SER A 683 21.24 -22.90 1.29
CA SER A 683 19.80 -23.08 1.40
C SER A 683 19.02 -21.84 0.95
N ILE A 684 17.78 -22.04 0.46
CA ILE A 684 16.84 -20.95 0.19
C ILE A 684 16.24 -20.35 1.47
N LEU A 685 16.28 -21.10 2.60
CA LEU A 685 15.97 -20.57 3.92
C LEU A 685 17.27 -20.15 4.58
N LYS A 686 17.32 -18.99 5.18
CA LYS A 686 18.49 -18.41 5.84
C LYS A 686 18.19 -18.03 7.26
N ILE A 687 19.23 -18.13 8.11
CA ILE A 687 19.24 -17.46 9.41
C ILE A 687 19.64 -16.01 9.13
N GLU A 688 18.76 -15.07 9.47
CA GLU A 688 18.97 -13.64 9.19
C GLU A 688 20.17 -13.06 9.95
N ASP A 689 20.78 -12.02 9.35
CA ASP A 689 21.94 -11.33 9.90
C ASP A 689 21.70 -10.76 11.30
N ASP A 690 20.47 -10.44 11.64
CA ASP A 690 20.03 -9.98 12.95
C ASP A 690 20.39 -10.97 14.10
N ASN A 691 20.49 -12.25 13.77
CA ASN A 691 20.92 -13.30 14.73
C ASN A 691 22.40 -13.27 15.07
N PHE A 692 23.19 -12.46 14.36
CA PHE A 692 24.63 -12.39 14.56
C PHE A 692 25.05 -11.02 15.09
N ASP A 693 26.05 -11.01 15.92
CA ASP A 693 26.65 -9.76 16.38
C ASP A 693 27.44 -9.12 15.22
N PRO A 694 27.15 -7.89 14.84
CA PRO A 694 27.77 -7.28 13.66
C PRO A 694 29.26 -7.00 13.79
N LYS A 695 29.79 -6.97 15.03
CA LYS A 695 31.21 -6.74 15.30
C LYS A 695 32.02 -8.03 15.33
N THR A 696 31.44 -9.09 15.87
CA THR A 696 32.15 -10.36 16.09
C THR A 696 31.76 -11.46 15.11
N GLY A 697 30.66 -11.31 14.38
CA GLY A 697 30.08 -12.34 13.52
C GLY A 697 29.53 -13.56 14.26
N LYS A 698 29.55 -13.56 15.60
CA LYS A 698 29.05 -14.69 16.42
C LYS A 698 27.54 -14.62 16.55
N GLN A 699 26.90 -15.79 16.50
CA GLN A 699 25.49 -15.91 16.78
C GLN A 699 25.18 -15.45 18.20
N ARG A 700 24.12 -14.65 18.35
CA ARG A 700 23.61 -14.10 19.59
C ARG A 700 22.17 -14.52 19.83
N GLN A 701 21.69 -14.50 21.07
CA GLN A 701 20.33 -14.85 21.42
C GLN A 701 19.41 -13.66 21.14
N LEU A 702 18.52 -13.80 20.17
CA LEU A 702 17.40 -12.89 19.97
C LEU A 702 16.21 -13.31 20.84
N TRP A 703 15.40 -12.30 21.19
CA TRP A 703 14.13 -12.46 21.85
C TRP A 703 13.04 -11.81 21.01
N CYS A 704 11.86 -12.40 21.02
CA CYS A 704 10.68 -11.87 20.32
C CYS A 704 9.54 -11.70 21.32
N LEU A 705 8.86 -10.55 21.23
CA LEU A 705 7.56 -10.32 21.83
C LEU A 705 6.57 -10.04 20.69
N ALA A 706 5.69 -10.99 20.41
CA ALA A 706 4.61 -10.82 19.45
C ALA A 706 3.28 -10.55 20.17
N ILE A 707 2.50 -9.61 19.68
CA ILE A 707 1.18 -9.24 20.20
C ILE A 707 0.09 -9.77 19.29
N SER A 708 0.23 -9.55 17.99
CA SER A 708 -0.64 -10.06 16.92
C SER A 708 0.13 -10.08 15.61
N ALA A 709 -0.49 -10.56 14.53
CA ALA A 709 0.10 -10.48 13.20
C ALA A 709 0.56 -9.05 12.89
N LYS A 710 1.81 -8.91 12.44
CA LYS A 710 2.45 -7.60 12.12
C LYS A 710 2.51 -6.61 13.31
N ARG A 711 2.43 -7.10 14.55
CA ARG A 711 2.69 -6.34 15.77
C ARG A 711 3.62 -7.12 16.65
N TYR A 712 4.91 -6.92 16.48
CA TYR A 712 5.96 -7.61 17.19
C TYR A 712 7.22 -6.76 17.31
N VAL A 713 8.10 -7.15 18.21
CA VAL A 713 9.41 -6.54 18.38
C VAL A 713 10.47 -7.60 18.65
N LEU A 714 11.64 -7.43 18.05
CA LEU A 714 12.84 -8.20 18.37
C LEU A 714 13.73 -7.39 19.31
N PHE A 715 14.33 -8.05 20.29
CA PHE A 715 15.16 -7.41 21.27
C PHE A 715 16.26 -8.37 21.79
N LEU A 716 17.27 -7.78 22.40
CA LEU A 716 18.32 -8.48 23.13
C LEU A 716 18.06 -8.38 24.64
N ARG A 717 18.71 -9.23 25.41
CA ARG A 717 18.75 -9.10 26.87
C ARG A 717 20.21 -9.08 27.31
N ASP A 718 20.54 -8.11 28.15
CA ASP A 718 21.85 -8.02 28.76
C ASP A 718 22.04 -9.12 29.84
N ARG A 719 23.21 -9.14 30.48
CA ARG A 719 23.55 -10.10 31.56
C ARG A 719 22.66 -9.95 32.80
N ASN A 720 22.06 -8.78 33.02
CA ASN A 720 21.15 -8.47 34.12
C ASN A 720 19.68 -8.79 33.75
N GLY A 721 19.42 -9.19 32.50
CA GLY A 721 18.09 -9.47 31.99
C GLY A 721 17.35 -8.26 31.48
N GLU A 722 17.97 -7.09 31.41
CA GLU A 722 17.40 -5.85 30.85
C GLU A 722 17.25 -5.95 29.35
N PRO A 723 16.08 -5.55 28.82
CA PRO A 723 15.85 -5.59 27.38
C PRO A 723 16.45 -4.37 26.66
N GLU A 724 17.07 -4.64 25.51
CA GLU A 724 17.51 -3.65 24.55
C GLU A 724 16.86 -3.96 23.19
N LEU A 725 16.15 -3.00 22.59
CA LEU A 725 15.54 -3.22 21.28
C LEU A 725 16.61 -3.42 20.21
N LEU A 726 16.38 -4.38 19.36
CA LEU A 726 17.27 -4.66 18.25
C LEU A 726 17.18 -3.50 17.22
N ARG A 727 18.32 -2.86 16.95
CA ARG A 727 18.40 -1.89 15.85
C ARG A 727 18.48 -2.63 14.52
N LYS A 728 17.71 -2.18 13.54
CA LYS A 728 17.86 -2.63 12.16
C LYS A 728 19.25 -2.22 11.64
N ASN A 729 19.85 -3.09 10.87
CA ASN A 729 21.21 -2.89 10.38
C ASN A 729 21.27 -1.59 9.55
N VAL A 730 22.10 -0.65 9.98
CA VAL A 730 22.25 0.72 9.45
C VAL A 730 22.69 0.76 7.97
N ASN A 731 23.19 -0.34 7.41
CA ASN A 731 23.60 -0.45 6.00
C ASN A 731 22.49 -0.20 4.99
N ASN A 732 21.26 -0.03 5.44
CA ASN A 732 20.10 0.23 4.59
C ASN A 732 19.56 1.67 4.66
N GLY A 733 20.17 2.58 5.43
CA GLY A 733 19.70 3.98 5.54
C GLY A 733 18.38 4.12 6.31
N GLU A 734 17.91 3.08 6.99
CA GLU A 734 16.76 3.13 7.89
C GLU A 734 17.27 3.18 9.33
N ASP A 735 17.27 4.36 9.91
CA ASP A 735 17.47 4.55 11.33
C ASP A 735 16.21 4.06 12.05
N GLY A 736 16.24 2.85 12.62
CA GLY A 736 15.06 2.30 13.26
C GLY A 736 15.33 1.02 14.05
N TRP A 737 14.32 0.59 14.78
CA TRP A 737 14.33 -0.66 15.53
C TRP A 737 13.58 -1.75 14.78
N SER A 738 13.93 -3.00 15.04
CA SER A 738 13.21 -4.16 14.51
C SER A 738 11.86 -4.30 15.22
N GLN A 739 10.90 -3.49 14.81
CA GLN A 739 9.55 -3.42 15.35
C GLN A 739 8.53 -3.11 14.23
N HIS A 740 7.28 -3.46 14.47
CA HIS A 740 6.17 -3.12 13.63
C HIS A 740 5.05 -2.46 14.43
N GLY A 741 4.48 -1.38 13.85
CA GLY A 741 3.15 -0.92 14.16
C GLY A 741 2.96 0.44 14.82
N LEU A 742 3.96 1.16 15.32
CA LEU A 742 3.76 2.48 15.95
C LEU A 742 4.19 3.69 15.09
N GLY A 743 4.69 3.45 13.90
CA GLY A 743 5.32 4.49 13.05
C GLY A 743 4.40 5.53 12.42
N HIS A 744 3.08 5.38 12.56
CA HIS A 744 2.08 6.26 11.92
C HIS A 744 1.69 7.47 12.75
N LEU A 745 2.09 7.52 14.02
CA LEU A 745 1.80 8.64 14.89
C LEU A 745 2.90 9.69 14.85
N LEU A 746 2.53 10.95 15.06
CA LEU A 746 3.45 12.06 15.21
C LEU A 746 4.29 11.88 16.48
N ASN A 747 5.46 12.51 16.52
CA ASN A 747 6.22 12.59 17.76
C ASN A 747 5.40 13.33 18.81
N PRO A 748 5.11 12.73 19.97
CA PRO A 748 4.25 13.33 20.99
C PRO A 748 4.86 14.54 21.69
N SER A 749 6.19 14.68 21.64
CA SER A 749 6.91 15.79 22.29
C SER A 749 7.16 16.95 21.35
N ASP A 750 7.50 16.64 20.11
CA ASP A 750 7.73 17.62 19.05
C ASP A 750 7.19 17.08 17.72
N PRO A 751 5.97 17.45 17.32
CA PRO A 751 5.34 16.95 16.09
C PRO A 751 6.05 17.37 14.81
N THR A 752 7.01 18.30 14.88
CA THR A 752 7.83 18.71 13.74
C THR A 752 9.12 17.90 13.62
N SER A 753 9.46 17.13 14.66
CA SER A 753 10.66 16.30 14.71
C SER A 753 10.46 14.98 14.01
N GLU A 754 11.42 14.59 13.19
CA GLU A 754 11.53 13.25 12.60
C GLU A 754 12.08 12.21 13.60
N ASP A 755 12.44 12.61 14.82
CA ASP A 755 12.92 11.70 15.86
C ASP A 755 11.83 10.70 16.28
N ARG A 756 12.11 9.42 16.09
CA ARG A 756 11.24 8.29 16.43
C ARG A 756 11.66 7.56 17.69
N SER A 757 12.55 8.13 18.49
CA SER A 757 13.04 7.52 19.74
C SER A 757 11.91 7.22 20.75
N TRP A 758 10.82 7.99 20.72
CA TRP A 758 9.62 7.75 21.50
C TRP A 758 8.97 6.36 21.24
N ILE A 759 9.09 5.85 20.00
CA ILE A 759 8.60 4.51 19.63
C ILE A 759 9.39 3.44 20.38
N ALA A 760 10.70 3.60 20.47
CA ALA A 760 11.54 2.70 21.25
C ALA A 760 11.19 2.73 22.73
N GLN A 761 10.96 3.92 23.31
CA GLN A 761 10.52 4.07 24.69
C GLN A 761 9.18 3.36 24.94
N ALA A 762 8.23 3.52 24.01
CA ALA A 762 6.94 2.85 24.09
C ALA A 762 7.07 1.31 24.06
N TRP A 763 7.83 0.79 23.10
CA TRP A 763 8.07 -0.66 23.01
C TRP A 763 8.85 -1.22 24.20
N LEU A 764 9.86 -0.51 24.70
CA LEU A 764 10.57 -0.92 25.91
C LEU A 764 9.63 -1.02 27.11
N GLY A 765 8.69 -0.07 27.26
CA GLY A 765 7.65 -0.15 28.29
C GLY A 765 6.80 -1.43 28.18
N ILE A 766 6.39 -1.79 26.97
CA ILE A 766 5.61 -3.01 26.71
C ILE A 766 6.44 -4.27 27.01
N VAL A 767 7.68 -4.32 26.53
CA VAL A 767 8.59 -5.46 26.74
C VAL A 767 8.92 -5.64 28.23
N ARG A 768 9.28 -4.56 28.94
CA ARG A 768 9.58 -4.59 30.38
C ARG A 768 8.40 -5.12 31.20
N ARG A 769 7.17 -4.63 30.89
CA ARG A 769 5.94 -5.13 31.52
C ARG A 769 5.76 -6.63 31.30
N SER A 770 5.99 -7.09 30.07
CA SER A 770 5.87 -8.52 29.72
C SER A 770 6.95 -9.38 30.38
N LEU A 771 8.09 -8.81 30.76
CA LEU A 771 9.18 -9.46 31.53
C LEU A 771 8.97 -9.36 33.05
N GLY A 772 7.94 -8.67 33.53
CA GLY A 772 7.70 -8.41 34.95
C GLY A 772 8.68 -7.40 35.57
N LEU A 773 9.32 -6.57 34.74
CA LEU A 773 10.24 -5.51 35.15
C LEU A 773 9.49 -4.22 35.46
N ALA A 774 10.04 -3.37 36.33
CA ALA A 774 9.50 -2.06 36.62
C ALA A 774 9.44 -1.20 35.34
N THR A 775 8.33 -0.46 35.17
CA THR A 775 8.12 0.46 34.03
C THR A 775 7.87 1.87 34.53
N GLU A 776 8.47 2.85 33.93
CA GLU A 776 8.17 4.25 34.18
C GLU A 776 7.00 4.70 33.31
N PRO A 777 6.12 5.58 33.83
CA PRO A 777 5.07 6.19 33.02
C PRO A 777 5.68 7.03 31.90
N LEU A 778 5.11 6.94 30.71
CA LEU A 778 5.54 7.76 29.57
C LEU A 778 5.06 9.22 29.78
N PRO A 779 5.92 10.23 29.67
CA PRO A 779 5.58 11.62 29.97
C PRO A 779 4.54 12.22 29.03
N PHE A 780 4.23 11.52 27.93
CA PHE A 780 3.27 11.94 26.91
C PHE A 780 2.00 11.06 26.88
N ALA A 781 1.82 10.18 27.84
CA ALA A 781 0.72 9.19 27.83
C ALA A 781 -0.67 9.83 27.72
N ASP A 782 -0.88 10.97 28.37
CA ASP A 782 -2.17 11.68 28.39
C ASP A 782 -2.43 12.57 27.18
N ARG A 783 -1.42 12.77 26.32
CA ARG A 783 -1.58 13.60 25.10
C ARG A 783 -2.45 12.88 24.08
N VAL A 784 -3.18 13.66 23.28
CA VAL A 784 -3.98 13.15 22.16
C VAL A 784 -3.07 12.47 21.14
N ALA A 785 -3.38 11.23 20.76
CA ALA A 785 -2.64 10.50 19.73
C ALA A 785 -3.04 11.00 18.35
N LEU A 786 -2.13 11.67 17.66
CA LEU A 786 -2.35 12.27 16.36
C LEU A 786 -1.53 11.61 15.26
N GLY A 787 -2.16 11.49 14.10
CA GLY A 787 -1.49 11.22 12.83
C GLY A 787 -1.47 12.49 11.97
N GLN A 788 -0.46 12.60 11.11
CA GLN A 788 -0.41 13.60 10.06
C GLN A 788 -0.80 12.97 8.74
N ILE A 789 -1.76 13.57 8.07
CA ILE A 789 -2.19 13.15 6.75
C ILE A 789 -2.13 14.33 5.76
N THR A 790 -2.18 14.01 4.48
CA THR A 790 -2.18 15.01 3.41
C THR A 790 -3.57 15.11 2.79
N VAL A 791 -4.03 16.32 2.47
CA VAL A 791 -5.26 16.55 1.70
C VAL A 791 -5.04 16.09 0.27
N SER A 792 -5.12 14.79 0.04
CA SER A 792 -4.74 14.15 -1.23
C SER A 792 -5.90 14.00 -2.23
N SER A 793 -7.15 14.20 -1.77
CA SER A 793 -8.35 14.09 -2.60
C SER A 793 -9.40 15.13 -2.26
N PRO A 794 -10.35 15.40 -3.18
CA PRO A 794 -11.50 16.28 -2.92
C PRO A 794 -12.35 15.83 -1.72
N GLU A 795 -12.44 14.54 -1.46
CA GLU A 795 -13.20 13.99 -0.33
C GLU A 795 -12.60 14.41 1.01
N VAL A 796 -11.27 14.38 1.12
CA VAL A 796 -10.54 14.82 2.32
C VAL A 796 -10.62 16.34 2.49
N LEU A 797 -10.72 17.09 1.40
CA LEU A 797 -10.80 18.56 1.44
C LEU A 797 -12.21 19.09 1.73
N ARG A 798 -13.24 18.43 1.26
CA ARG A 798 -14.65 18.89 1.33
C ARG A 798 -15.13 19.25 2.73
N PRO A 799 -14.77 18.52 3.81
CA PRO A 799 -15.13 18.89 5.17
C PRO A 799 -14.69 20.28 5.61
N PHE A 800 -13.61 20.81 5.03
CA PHE A 800 -13.09 22.14 5.34
C PHE A 800 -13.78 23.29 4.58
N ALA A 801 -14.80 22.99 3.75
CA ALA A 801 -15.48 24.00 2.92
C ALA A 801 -15.99 25.20 3.74
N LYS A 802 -16.57 24.97 4.93
CA LYS A 802 -17.03 26.04 5.83
C LYS A 802 -15.87 26.87 6.39
N LEU A 803 -14.73 26.24 6.70
CA LEU A 803 -13.53 26.95 7.17
C LEU A 803 -12.83 27.73 6.06
N ASN A 804 -13.05 27.37 4.82
CA ASN A 804 -12.51 27.99 3.62
C ASN A 804 -13.43 29.08 3.03
N ALA A 805 -14.70 29.15 3.47
CA ALA A 805 -15.64 30.15 3.00
C ALA A 805 -15.07 31.58 3.20
N ASP A 806 -15.27 32.44 2.21
CA ASP A 806 -14.85 33.85 2.21
C ASP A 806 -13.34 34.09 2.35
N LYS A 807 -12.52 33.06 2.14
CA LYS A 807 -11.06 33.16 2.17
C LYS A 807 -10.46 33.12 0.78
N THR A 808 -9.39 33.89 0.59
CA THR A 808 -8.55 33.75 -0.62
C THR A 808 -7.88 32.41 -0.66
N TYR A 809 -7.45 31.94 -1.85
CA TYR A 809 -6.76 30.66 -1.99
C TYR A 809 -5.52 30.55 -1.07
N ALA A 810 -4.78 31.65 -0.88
CA ALA A 810 -3.63 31.66 0.05
C ALA A 810 -4.03 31.34 1.49
N GLN A 811 -5.20 31.76 1.94
CA GLN A 811 -5.72 31.62 3.31
C GLN A 811 -6.50 30.32 3.55
N GLN A 812 -6.82 29.58 2.48
CA GLN A 812 -7.57 28.33 2.57
C GLN A 812 -6.71 27.15 3.03
N ILE A 813 -7.35 26.17 3.67
CA ILE A 813 -6.85 24.81 3.65
C ILE A 813 -7.03 24.32 2.22
N LYS A 814 -5.94 23.97 1.56
CA LYS A 814 -5.90 23.69 0.13
C LYS A 814 -5.41 22.28 -0.16
N PRO A 815 -5.51 21.80 -1.40
CA PRO A 815 -4.93 20.51 -1.78
C PRO A 815 -3.47 20.41 -1.34
N PHE A 816 -3.11 19.22 -0.90
CA PHE A 816 -1.78 18.85 -0.39
C PHE A 816 -1.33 19.60 0.87
N ASN A 817 -2.24 20.29 1.58
CA ASN A 817 -1.93 20.69 2.96
C ASN A 817 -1.77 19.44 3.84
N PHE A 818 -0.85 19.54 4.78
CA PHE A 818 -0.85 18.65 5.92
C PHE A 818 -2.03 19.03 6.84
N ILE A 819 -2.69 18.02 7.37
CA ILE A 819 -3.76 18.12 8.35
C ILE A 819 -3.55 17.07 9.44
N LEU A 820 -4.23 17.23 10.56
CA LEU A 820 -4.18 16.29 11.67
C LEU A 820 -5.35 15.32 11.60
N SER A 821 -5.13 14.11 12.04
CA SER A 821 -6.17 13.11 12.29
C SER A 821 -6.02 12.54 13.69
N CYS A 822 -7.14 12.17 14.33
CA CYS A 822 -7.11 11.48 15.61
C CYS A 822 -7.96 10.22 15.58
N HIS A 823 -7.55 9.23 16.39
CA HIS A 823 -8.27 7.98 16.55
C HIS A 823 -9.34 8.11 17.64
N ILE A 824 -10.53 7.62 17.35
CA ILE A 824 -11.62 7.58 18.32
C ILE A 824 -11.31 6.48 19.35
N ALA A 825 -11.51 6.77 20.63
CA ALA A 825 -11.43 5.78 21.69
C ALA A 825 -12.59 4.77 21.55
N PRO A 826 -12.46 3.53 22.06
CA PRO A 826 -13.57 2.60 22.12
C PRO A 826 -14.79 3.28 22.73
N TYR A 827 -15.93 3.18 22.06
CA TYR A 827 -17.17 3.88 22.44
C TYR A 827 -17.03 5.42 22.53
N GLY A 828 -16.18 6.02 21.69
CA GLY A 828 -15.81 7.45 21.78
C GLY A 828 -16.60 8.39 20.90
N HIS A 829 -17.50 7.90 20.05
CA HIS A 829 -18.30 8.75 19.17
C HIS A 829 -19.47 9.40 19.94
N PRO A 830 -19.87 10.63 19.59
CA PRO A 830 -21.04 11.28 20.17
C PRO A 830 -22.33 10.54 19.88
N ALA A 831 -23.39 10.77 20.68
CA ALA A 831 -24.68 10.09 20.53
C ALA A 831 -25.37 10.32 19.17
N ASP A 832 -24.99 11.41 18.46
CA ASP A 832 -25.54 11.77 17.15
C ASP A 832 -24.61 11.40 15.96
N ALA A 833 -23.48 10.75 16.24
CA ALA A 833 -22.54 10.31 15.19
C ALA A 833 -22.88 8.89 14.71
N ASP A 834 -22.70 8.67 13.40
CA ASP A 834 -22.75 7.34 12.82
C ASP A 834 -21.40 6.63 13.07
N PRO A 835 -21.37 5.55 13.89
CA PRO A 835 -20.13 4.87 14.22
C PRO A 835 -19.39 4.31 13.01
N GLU A 836 -20.08 3.94 11.94
CA GLU A 836 -19.50 3.39 10.73
C GLU A 836 -18.83 4.45 9.85
N HIS A 837 -19.26 5.73 10.01
CA HIS A 837 -18.82 6.86 9.20
C HIS A 837 -18.33 8.03 10.05
N PHE A 838 -17.73 7.76 11.20
CA PHE A 838 -17.22 8.80 12.08
C PHE A 838 -15.71 8.83 12.10
N HIS A 839 -15.13 9.94 11.60
CA HIS A 839 -13.69 10.09 11.50
C HIS A 839 -13.28 11.56 11.64
N LEU A 840 -12.36 11.86 12.54
CA LEU A 840 -12.02 13.24 12.90
C LEU A 840 -10.72 13.71 12.29
N ILE A 841 -10.79 14.82 11.59
CA ILE A 841 -9.67 15.55 11.02
C ILE A 841 -9.69 17.00 11.47
N ALA A 842 -8.52 17.65 11.53
CA ALA A 842 -8.39 19.05 11.92
C ALA A 842 -7.31 19.77 11.09
N PRO A 843 -7.35 21.10 11.01
CA PRO A 843 -6.26 21.87 10.44
C PRO A 843 -4.93 21.59 11.13
N TYR A 844 -3.84 21.66 10.38
CA TYR A 844 -2.48 21.44 10.91
C TYR A 844 -2.13 22.46 11.99
N GLU A 845 -1.55 22.00 13.08
CA GLU A 845 -1.07 22.81 14.20
C GLU A 845 0.13 22.10 14.84
N THR A 846 1.23 22.81 14.96
CA THR A 846 2.48 22.32 15.54
C THR A 846 2.57 22.42 17.06
N ASP A 847 1.74 23.26 17.69
CA ASP A 847 1.71 23.44 19.15
C ASP A 847 0.77 22.41 19.81
N PRO A 848 1.30 21.40 20.53
CA PRO A 848 0.49 20.37 21.18
C PRO A 848 -0.56 20.91 22.16
N ARG A 849 -0.31 22.09 22.74
CA ARG A 849 -1.23 22.72 23.71
C ARG A 849 -2.54 23.19 23.07
N LYS A 850 -2.55 23.40 21.76
CA LYS A 850 -3.71 23.86 21.01
C LYS A 850 -4.55 22.72 20.42
N TRP A 851 -4.05 21.48 20.40
CA TRP A 851 -4.70 20.38 19.69
C TRP A 851 -6.13 20.09 20.14
N LEU A 852 -6.41 20.14 21.44
CA LEU A 852 -7.77 19.94 21.96
C LEU A 852 -8.75 21.03 21.55
N ALA A 853 -8.26 22.24 21.30
CA ALA A 853 -9.08 23.41 20.93
C ALA A 853 -9.27 23.55 19.41
N LEU A 854 -8.69 22.71 18.59
CA LEU A 854 -8.85 22.76 17.13
C LEU A 854 -10.30 22.48 16.71
N PRO A 855 -10.73 23.00 15.56
CA PRO A 855 -12.01 22.64 14.97
C PRO A 855 -11.92 21.23 14.36
N TRP A 856 -12.13 20.21 15.18
CA TRP A 856 -12.20 18.83 14.74
C TRP A 856 -13.48 18.58 13.96
N ILE A 857 -13.36 18.05 12.77
CA ILE A 857 -14.46 17.86 11.82
C ILE A 857 -14.54 16.39 11.47
N ASP A 858 -15.75 15.85 11.55
CA ASP A 858 -15.99 14.51 10.99
C ASP A 858 -15.88 14.55 9.47
N GLN A 859 -15.02 13.71 8.94
CA GLN A 859 -14.65 13.68 7.51
C GLN A 859 -15.87 13.42 6.62
N TYR A 860 -16.82 12.64 7.08
CA TYR A 860 -17.97 12.20 6.26
C TYR A 860 -19.14 13.18 6.35
N SER A 861 -19.53 13.54 7.54
CA SER A 861 -20.67 14.45 7.76
C SER A 861 -20.32 15.94 7.64
N GLY A 862 -19.03 16.30 7.72
CA GLY A 862 -18.59 17.71 7.81
C GLY A 862 -19.00 18.40 9.10
N LYS A 863 -19.47 17.66 10.11
CA LYS A 863 -19.93 18.19 11.39
C LYS A 863 -18.76 18.41 12.31
N GLN A 864 -18.78 19.54 13.04
CA GLN A 864 -17.71 19.90 13.97
C GLN A 864 -17.96 19.33 15.35
N TYR A 865 -16.92 18.80 15.99
CA TYR A 865 -16.92 18.24 17.33
C TYR A 865 -15.77 18.81 18.15
N ARG A 866 -15.99 18.88 19.46
CA ARG A 866 -14.91 19.04 20.44
C ARG A 866 -14.37 17.65 20.77
N ILE A 867 -13.10 17.57 21.15
CA ILE A 867 -12.49 16.30 21.55
C ILE A 867 -12.04 16.33 23.00
N SER A 868 -11.97 15.17 23.61
CA SER A 868 -11.40 14.96 24.95
C SER A 868 -10.77 13.55 25.00
N THR A 869 -9.67 13.41 25.74
CA THR A 869 -9.06 12.10 26.02
C THR A 869 -9.69 11.40 27.24
N THR A 870 -10.45 12.12 28.04
CA THR A 870 -10.96 11.63 29.33
C THR A 870 -12.47 11.48 29.39
N LEU A 871 -13.23 12.14 28.50
CA LEU A 871 -14.70 12.16 28.57
C LEU A 871 -15.29 10.83 28.11
N ALA A 872 -16.27 10.33 28.87
CA ALA A 872 -17.05 9.15 28.49
C ALA A 872 -17.96 9.45 27.27
N THR A 873 -18.31 8.39 26.55
CA THR A 873 -19.24 8.40 25.39
C THR A 873 -20.61 8.96 25.69
N GLY A 874 -21.29 9.40 24.65
CA GLY A 874 -22.71 9.76 24.69
C GLY A 874 -23.00 11.23 24.93
N THR A 875 -21.96 12.07 25.10
CA THR A 875 -22.14 13.52 25.19
C THR A 875 -22.25 14.13 23.80
N ARG A 876 -23.34 14.79 23.51
CA ARG A 876 -23.57 15.43 22.21
C ARG A 876 -22.47 16.43 21.87
N GLN A 877 -21.94 16.35 20.63
CA GLN A 877 -20.87 17.18 20.08
C GLN A 877 -19.50 17.07 20.77
N ILE A 878 -19.30 16.13 21.69
CA ILE A 878 -18.00 15.85 22.28
C ILE A 878 -17.64 14.41 21.93
N ALA A 879 -16.44 14.23 21.36
CA ALA A 879 -15.89 12.92 21.04
C ALA A 879 -14.75 12.56 22.00
N ARG A 880 -14.77 11.35 22.56
CA ARG A 880 -13.61 10.80 23.24
C ARG A 880 -12.64 10.27 22.18
N VAL A 881 -11.40 10.76 22.23
CA VAL A 881 -10.32 10.33 21.34
C VAL A 881 -9.24 9.62 22.13
N LYS A 882 -8.46 8.80 21.44
CA LYS A 882 -7.36 8.07 22.07
C LYS A 882 -6.24 9.02 22.46
N SER A 883 -5.74 8.84 23.67
CA SER A 883 -4.44 9.37 24.08
C SER A 883 -3.32 8.43 23.57
N TYR A 884 -2.07 8.87 23.65
CA TYR A 884 -0.92 7.98 23.43
C TYR A 884 -0.94 6.78 24.38
N GLY A 885 -1.35 6.98 25.64
CA GLY A 885 -1.55 5.88 26.58
C GLY A 885 -2.59 4.88 26.11
N ASP A 886 -3.77 5.35 25.63
CA ASP A 886 -4.82 4.48 25.09
C ASP A 886 -4.31 3.67 23.88
N VAL A 887 -3.58 4.32 22.96
CA VAL A 887 -3.01 3.62 21.80
C VAL A 887 -2.00 2.57 22.20
N LEU A 888 -1.11 2.88 23.14
CA LEU A 888 -0.10 1.93 23.60
C LEU A 888 -0.72 0.77 24.39
N GLU A 889 -1.75 1.03 25.17
CA GLU A 889 -2.51 -0.02 25.84
C GLU A 889 -3.24 -0.90 24.83
N GLU A 890 -3.92 -0.31 23.86
CA GLU A 890 -4.57 -1.05 22.77
C GLU A 890 -3.55 -1.86 21.96
N TYR A 891 -2.38 -1.28 21.71
CA TYR A 891 -1.27 -1.98 21.06
C TYR A 891 -0.82 -3.18 21.85
N ALA A 892 -0.56 -3.02 23.15
CA ALA A 892 -0.15 -4.10 24.05
C ALA A 892 -1.23 -5.17 24.22
N PHE A 893 -2.51 -4.80 24.05
CA PHE A 893 -3.66 -5.68 24.20
C PHE A 893 -4.43 -5.92 22.90
N HIS A 894 -3.82 -5.63 21.74
CA HIS A 894 -4.45 -5.87 20.44
C HIS A 894 -4.82 -7.34 20.29
N GLU A 895 -6.04 -7.58 19.84
CA GLU A 895 -6.55 -8.94 19.69
C GLU A 895 -5.98 -9.63 18.45
N GLU A 896 -5.86 -10.96 18.52
CA GLU A 896 -5.57 -11.80 17.37
C GLU A 896 -6.79 -12.67 17.06
N ALA A 897 -7.90 -12.03 16.75
CA ALA A 897 -9.19 -12.67 16.52
C ALA A 897 -9.20 -13.76 15.42
N LYS A 898 -8.14 -13.79 14.59
CA LYS A 898 -7.91 -14.83 13.58
C LYS A 898 -7.48 -16.16 14.20
N CYS A 899 -6.99 -16.13 15.41
CA CYS A 899 -6.53 -17.30 16.16
C CYS A 899 -7.46 -17.63 17.31
N ALA A 900 -7.26 -18.77 17.97
CA ALA A 900 -7.94 -19.22 19.16
C ALA A 900 -6.93 -19.38 20.31
N ASP A 901 -7.42 -19.32 21.55
CA ASP A 901 -6.71 -19.71 22.74
C ASP A 901 -6.63 -21.25 22.91
N ALA A 902 -6.04 -21.72 24.00
CA ALA A 902 -5.93 -23.15 24.28
C ALA A 902 -7.29 -23.87 24.46
N SER A 903 -8.36 -23.16 24.80
CA SER A 903 -9.73 -23.71 24.90
C SER A 903 -10.47 -23.77 23.54
N GLY A 904 -9.92 -23.18 22.48
CA GLY A 904 -10.55 -23.04 21.18
C GLY A 904 -11.41 -21.78 21.03
N ALA A 905 -11.51 -20.93 22.07
CA ALA A 905 -12.22 -19.65 21.99
C ALA A 905 -11.42 -18.62 21.17
N PRO A 906 -12.09 -17.71 20.43
CA PRO A 906 -11.40 -16.64 19.72
C PRO A 906 -10.50 -15.83 20.65
N CYS A 907 -9.26 -15.58 20.22
CA CYS A 907 -8.29 -14.85 21.00
C CYS A 907 -8.75 -13.39 21.22
N ASP A 908 -8.91 -13.03 22.48
CA ASP A 908 -9.33 -11.70 22.92
C ASP A 908 -8.14 -10.83 23.41
N LYS A 909 -8.45 -9.67 23.99
CA LYS A 909 -7.45 -8.74 24.54
C LYS A 909 -6.61 -9.36 25.68
N GLN A 910 -7.18 -10.26 26.46
CA GLN A 910 -6.52 -10.83 27.65
C GLN A 910 -5.74 -12.10 27.36
N THR A 911 -6.01 -12.75 26.24
CA THR A 911 -5.35 -14.00 25.86
C THR A 911 -3.82 -13.84 25.82
N VAL A 912 -3.11 -14.71 26.53
CA VAL A 912 -1.64 -14.76 26.64
C VAL A 912 -1.18 -16.19 26.43
N GLY A 913 -0.09 -16.39 25.72
CA GLY A 913 0.54 -17.69 25.56
C GLY A 913 0.48 -18.25 24.14
N LEU A 914 0.50 -19.58 24.04
CA LEU A 914 0.47 -20.28 22.76
C LEU A 914 -0.93 -20.24 22.16
N LEU A 915 -1.05 -19.61 21.01
CA LEU A 915 -2.30 -19.57 20.25
C LEU A 915 -2.45 -20.81 19.36
N GLN A 916 -3.69 -21.14 19.05
CA GLN A 916 -4.06 -22.21 18.14
C GLN A 916 -4.75 -21.66 16.90
N ARG A 917 -4.81 -22.45 15.84
CA ARG A 917 -5.68 -22.14 14.70
C ARG A 917 -7.12 -22.24 15.12
N ARG A 918 -7.89 -21.23 14.75
CA ARG A 918 -9.31 -21.18 15.03
C ARG A 918 -10.07 -22.14 14.10
N HIS A 919 -11.08 -22.83 14.61
CA HIS A 919 -12.10 -23.48 13.79
C HIS A 919 -13.11 -22.45 13.33
N VAL A 920 -13.31 -22.32 12.02
CA VAL A 920 -14.20 -21.32 11.41
C VAL A 920 -15.20 -22.01 10.51
N THR A 921 -16.49 -21.92 10.87
CA THR A 921 -17.58 -22.26 9.94
C THR A 921 -17.87 -21.04 9.06
N ILE A 922 -17.91 -21.21 7.76
CA ILE A 922 -18.12 -20.12 6.81
C ILE A 922 -19.60 -19.79 6.62
N GLU A 923 -19.93 -18.50 6.57
CA GLU A 923 -21.26 -18.06 6.14
C GLU A 923 -21.35 -18.16 4.62
N TRP A 924 -22.45 -18.70 4.10
CA TRP A 924 -22.68 -18.84 2.68
C TRP A 924 -23.93 -18.06 2.23
N PRO A 925 -23.93 -17.41 1.06
CA PRO A 925 -22.83 -17.28 0.11
C PRO A 925 -21.77 -16.25 0.56
N PRO A 926 -20.54 -16.38 0.06
CA PRO A 926 -19.51 -15.41 0.34
C PRO A 926 -19.84 -14.04 -0.28
N ARG A 927 -19.26 -12.98 0.27
CA ARG A 927 -19.33 -11.66 -0.30
C ARG A 927 -18.31 -11.53 -1.43
N PHE A 928 -18.71 -10.91 -2.55
CA PHE A 928 -17.81 -10.65 -3.67
C PHE A 928 -17.22 -9.26 -3.54
N ILE A 929 -15.89 -9.16 -3.51
CA ILE A 929 -15.16 -7.91 -3.34
C ILE A 929 -14.11 -7.72 -4.42
N GLY A 930 -13.72 -6.47 -4.66
CA GLY A 930 -12.55 -6.14 -5.46
C GLY A 930 -11.24 -6.27 -4.67
N LYS A 931 -10.12 -6.14 -5.34
CA LYS A 931 -8.80 -6.20 -4.72
C LYS A 931 -8.51 -4.95 -3.90
N GLU A 932 -8.84 -3.79 -4.43
CA GLU A 932 -8.53 -2.51 -3.80
C GLU A 932 -9.31 -2.25 -2.50
N SER A 933 -10.42 -2.95 -2.27
CA SER A 933 -11.14 -2.91 -0.99
C SER A 933 -10.31 -3.40 0.20
N ASN A 934 -9.25 -4.18 -0.06
CA ASN A 934 -8.36 -4.68 0.99
C ASN A 934 -7.05 -3.89 1.10
N LYS A 935 -6.82 -2.87 0.29
CA LYS A 935 -5.65 -1.99 0.43
C LYS A 935 -5.61 -1.21 1.73
N LEU A 936 -6.71 -1.17 2.48
CA LEU A 936 -6.70 -0.62 3.84
C LEU A 936 -5.78 -1.37 4.81
N GLU A 937 -5.47 -2.64 4.53
CA GLU A 937 -4.45 -3.37 5.29
C GLU A 937 -3.01 -2.98 4.89
N GLU A 938 -2.83 -2.43 3.68
CA GLU A 938 -1.57 -1.89 3.16
C GLU A 938 -1.50 -0.35 3.24
N ILE A 939 -2.58 0.33 3.58
CA ILE A 939 -2.52 1.73 3.97
C ILE A 939 -1.82 1.72 5.32
N GLU A 940 -0.53 1.64 5.17
CA GLU A 940 0.38 1.91 6.23
C GLU A 940 -0.11 3.07 7.06
N GLU A 941 -0.18 2.75 8.35
CA GLU A 941 0.42 3.64 9.31
C GLU A 941 0.28 5.11 8.93
N GLY A 942 -0.82 5.74 9.33
CA GLY A 942 -1.03 7.17 9.26
C GLY A 942 -2.04 7.68 8.27
N SER A 943 -2.61 6.87 7.42
CA SER A 943 -3.80 7.28 6.69
C SER A 943 -5.04 7.02 7.54
N VAL A 944 -5.91 7.99 7.55
CA VAL A 944 -7.30 7.83 7.92
C VAL A 944 -7.82 6.60 7.18
N PRO A 945 -8.45 5.62 7.84
CA PRO A 945 -9.13 4.56 7.13
C PRO A 945 -10.02 5.21 6.07
N ASP A 946 -9.65 5.04 4.82
CA ASP A 946 -10.41 5.58 3.72
C ASP A 946 -11.79 4.90 3.77
N ALA A 947 -12.85 5.67 3.56
CA ALA A 947 -14.18 5.16 3.28
C ALA A 947 -14.22 4.17 2.09
N GLY A 948 -13.06 3.92 1.49
CA GLY A 948 -12.85 3.02 0.38
C GLY A 948 -13.34 1.59 0.55
N ASP A 949 -13.46 1.08 1.78
CA ASP A 949 -14.03 -0.24 2.04
C ASP A 949 -15.45 -0.41 1.54
N VAL A 950 -16.18 0.68 1.39
CA VAL A 950 -17.56 0.66 0.90
C VAL A 950 -17.64 0.61 -0.62
N TYR A 951 -16.56 0.90 -1.35
CA TYR A 951 -16.66 1.28 -2.76
C TYR A 951 -16.26 0.20 -3.76
N THR A 952 -15.51 -0.81 -3.36
CA THR A 952 -15.08 -1.90 -4.25
C THR A 952 -15.78 -3.23 -3.98
N GLU A 953 -16.84 -3.19 -3.19
CA GLU A 953 -17.65 -4.35 -2.89
C GLU A 953 -18.61 -4.63 -4.05
N TYR A 954 -18.43 -5.77 -4.69
CA TYR A 954 -19.33 -6.23 -5.73
C TYR A 954 -20.48 -6.99 -5.08
N LEU A 955 -21.70 -6.49 -5.25
CA LEU A 955 -22.89 -7.08 -4.64
C LEU A 955 -23.19 -8.44 -5.29
N ASP A 956 -23.23 -9.52 -4.48
CA ASP A 956 -23.70 -10.83 -4.93
C ASP A 956 -25.18 -10.73 -5.36
N PRO A 957 -25.52 -11.04 -6.62
CA PRO A 957 -26.90 -11.00 -7.12
C PRO A 957 -27.85 -11.86 -6.30
N ARG A 958 -27.38 -13.01 -5.80
CA ARG A 958 -28.20 -13.93 -4.98
C ARG A 958 -28.52 -13.35 -3.61
N ARG A 959 -27.66 -12.50 -3.05
CA ARG A 959 -27.91 -11.75 -1.82
C ARG A 959 -28.93 -10.65 -2.05
N GLN A 960 -28.82 -9.91 -3.18
CA GLN A 960 -29.83 -8.92 -3.56
C GLN A 960 -31.22 -9.54 -3.73
N GLU A 961 -31.32 -10.75 -4.28
CA GLU A 961 -32.58 -11.45 -4.40
C GLU A 961 -33.17 -11.87 -3.03
N ARG A 962 -32.31 -12.38 -2.12
CA ARG A 962 -32.75 -12.75 -0.76
C ARG A 962 -33.18 -11.54 0.07
N ASP A 963 -32.40 -10.45 0.00
CA ASP A 963 -32.74 -9.20 0.68
C ASP A 963 -34.03 -8.61 0.10
N TRP A 964 -34.22 -8.74 -1.22
CA TRP A 964 -35.46 -8.35 -1.87
C TRP A 964 -36.65 -9.24 -1.45
N HIS A 965 -36.45 -10.54 -1.32
CA HIS A 965 -37.45 -11.45 -0.78
C HIS A 965 -37.91 -11.05 0.62
N ARG A 966 -37.00 -10.76 1.51
CA ARG A 966 -37.30 -10.26 2.87
C ARG A 966 -38.08 -8.94 2.84
N VAL A 967 -37.68 -8.01 1.97
CA VAL A 967 -38.40 -6.74 1.77
C VAL A 967 -39.83 -7.00 1.28
N VAL A 968 -40.02 -7.91 0.33
CA VAL A 968 -41.34 -8.28 -0.18
C VAL A 968 -42.21 -8.94 0.92
N GLU A 969 -41.65 -9.80 1.75
CA GLU A 969 -42.32 -10.37 2.90
C GLU A 969 -42.72 -9.30 3.91
N THR A 970 -41.82 -8.36 4.22
CA THR A 970 -42.16 -7.22 5.08
C THR A 970 -43.30 -6.40 4.50
N LEU A 971 -43.28 -6.11 3.20
CA LEU A 971 -44.38 -5.42 2.53
C LEU A 971 -45.69 -6.23 2.56
N ARG A 972 -45.61 -7.56 2.51
CA ARG A 972 -46.78 -8.45 2.61
C ARG A 972 -47.44 -8.40 3.98
N ALA A 973 -46.62 -8.29 5.02
CA ALA A 973 -47.08 -8.20 6.39
C ALA A 973 -47.73 -6.83 6.75
N MET A 974 -47.46 -5.79 5.97
CA MET A 974 -47.92 -4.42 6.26
C MET A 974 -49.39 -4.21 6.00
N THR A 975 -50.05 -3.47 6.86
CA THR A 975 -51.43 -2.97 6.72
C THR A 975 -51.53 -1.87 5.64
N LYS A 976 -52.75 -1.55 5.18
CA LYS A 976 -52.95 -0.43 4.24
C LYS A 976 -52.51 0.92 4.81
N ARG A 977 -52.62 1.10 6.12
CA ARG A 977 -52.21 2.32 6.83
C ARG A 977 -50.66 2.43 6.81
N GLN A 978 -49.96 1.36 7.14
CA GLN A 978 -48.52 1.29 7.15
C GLN A 978 -47.91 1.49 5.75
N LEU A 979 -48.52 0.97 4.71
CA LEU A 979 -48.10 1.20 3.32
C LEU A 979 -48.27 2.66 2.88
N ARG A 980 -49.30 3.38 3.34
CA ARG A 980 -49.43 4.82 3.11
C ARG A 980 -48.39 5.66 3.85
N GLU A 981 -48.03 5.24 5.05
CA GLU A 981 -46.95 5.87 5.81
C GLU A 981 -45.61 5.63 5.14
N LEU A 982 -45.38 4.41 4.64
CA LEU A 982 -44.17 4.08 3.87
C LEU A 982 -44.08 4.87 2.55
N GLU A 983 -45.21 5.12 1.86
CA GLU A 983 -45.27 5.99 0.70
C GLU A 983 -44.77 7.40 1.01
N LYS A 984 -45.28 8.00 2.12
CA LYS A 984 -44.85 9.34 2.55
C LYS A 984 -43.37 9.44 2.87
N ARG A 985 -42.81 8.41 3.52
CA ARG A 985 -41.40 8.38 3.93
C ARG A 985 -40.43 8.07 2.78
N SER A 986 -40.79 7.13 1.93
CA SER A 986 -39.93 6.68 0.85
C SER A 986 -40.04 7.50 -0.44
N GLY A 987 -41.13 8.27 -0.58
CA GLY A 987 -41.49 8.91 -1.85
C GLY A 987 -41.88 7.94 -2.96
N ILE A 988 -42.12 6.68 -2.64
CA ILE A 988 -42.50 5.63 -3.60
C ILE A 988 -44.02 5.46 -3.56
N SER A 989 -44.67 5.62 -4.72
CA SER A 989 -46.11 5.61 -4.80
C SER A 989 -46.73 4.31 -4.24
N LEU A 990 -47.90 4.43 -3.61
CA LEU A 990 -48.66 3.29 -3.06
C LEU A 990 -48.94 2.23 -4.12
N THR A 991 -49.13 2.65 -5.36
CA THR A 991 -49.35 1.74 -6.49
C THR A 991 -48.09 0.90 -6.75
N THR A 992 -46.92 1.49 -6.70
CA THR A 992 -45.61 0.81 -6.85
C THR A 992 -45.39 -0.15 -5.68
N LEU A 993 -45.58 0.30 -4.43
CA LEU A 993 -45.45 -0.56 -3.23
C LEU A 993 -46.40 -1.77 -3.28
N LYS A 994 -47.62 -1.58 -3.74
CA LYS A 994 -48.56 -2.69 -3.95
C LYS A 994 -48.15 -3.64 -5.08
N ALA A 995 -47.53 -3.14 -6.15
CA ALA A 995 -46.98 -3.96 -7.21
C ALA A 995 -45.82 -4.83 -6.72
N TRP A 996 -44.93 -4.28 -5.89
CA TRP A 996 -43.82 -5.02 -5.28
C TRP A 996 -44.32 -6.03 -4.22
N ARG A 997 -45.31 -5.67 -3.43
CA ARG A 997 -46.02 -6.60 -2.54
C ARG A 997 -46.54 -7.84 -3.26
N ARG A 998 -46.87 -7.72 -4.54
CA ARG A 998 -47.34 -8.83 -5.41
C ARG A 998 -46.20 -9.57 -6.11
N GLY A 999 -44.94 -9.22 -5.83
CA GLY A 999 -43.76 -9.89 -6.37
C GLY A 999 -43.10 -9.23 -7.59
N ARG A 1000 -43.54 -8.05 -8.05
CA ARG A 1000 -42.79 -7.31 -9.10
C ARG A 1000 -41.42 -6.85 -8.59
N THR A 1001 -40.43 -6.96 -9.45
CA THR A 1001 -39.04 -6.55 -9.13
C THR A 1001 -38.90 -5.02 -9.16
N ALA A 1002 -38.18 -4.44 -8.18
CA ALA A 1002 -37.87 -3.02 -8.13
C ALA A 1002 -36.51 -2.71 -8.72
N HIS A 1003 -36.34 -1.53 -9.35
CA HIS A 1003 -35.02 -1.02 -9.72
C HIS A 1003 -34.17 -0.70 -8.49
N SER A 1004 -32.84 -0.82 -8.60
CA SER A 1004 -31.88 -0.66 -7.51
C SER A 1004 -32.05 0.63 -6.69
N ASN A 1005 -32.25 1.79 -7.36
CA ASN A 1005 -32.49 3.06 -6.68
C ASN A 1005 -33.74 3.07 -5.80
N ASN A 1006 -34.75 2.37 -6.20
CA ASN A 1006 -36.00 2.27 -5.45
C ASN A 1006 -35.90 1.25 -4.32
N ARG A 1007 -35.06 0.22 -4.49
CA ARG A 1007 -34.73 -0.75 -3.42
C ARG A 1007 -34.00 -0.05 -2.27
N ALA A 1008 -33.01 0.82 -2.59
CA ALA A 1008 -32.26 1.59 -1.60
C ALA A 1008 -33.15 2.56 -0.83
N LYS A 1009 -34.03 3.32 -1.51
CA LYS A 1009 -35.03 4.21 -0.87
C LYS A 1009 -35.98 3.46 0.05
N LEU A 1010 -36.42 2.30 -0.39
CA LEU A 1010 -37.36 1.48 0.39
C LEU A 1010 -36.66 0.87 1.61
N ALA A 1011 -35.45 0.37 1.45
CA ALA A 1011 -34.66 -0.22 2.53
C ALA A 1011 -34.31 0.84 3.60
N GLY A 1012 -33.97 2.08 3.19
CA GLY A 1012 -33.78 3.21 4.11
C GLY A 1012 -35.08 3.49 4.91
N ALA A 1013 -36.19 3.65 4.22
CA ALA A 1013 -37.48 3.94 4.86
C ALA A 1013 -37.98 2.82 5.77
N LEU A 1014 -37.59 1.57 5.53
CA LEU A 1014 -37.93 0.42 6.39
C LEU A 1014 -37.02 0.28 7.62
N ARG A 1015 -35.74 0.71 7.54
CA ARG A 1015 -34.82 0.71 8.68
C ARG A 1015 -35.18 1.74 9.74
N ASP A 1016 -35.72 2.88 9.34
CA ASP A 1016 -36.21 3.94 10.27
C ASP A 1016 -37.52 3.55 11.02
N GLY A 1017 -37.88 2.29 10.99
CA GLY A 1017 -39.20 1.74 11.26
C GLY A 1017 -39.64 1.61 12.69
N ARG A 1018 -40.32 2.62 13.20
CA ARG A 1018 -41.46 2.39 14.12
C ARG A 1018 -42.74 2.64 13.33
N PHE A 1019 -43.29 1.60 12.71
CA PHE A 1019 -44.64 1.61 12.18
C PHE A 1019 -45.59 1.25 13.34
N GLY A 1020 -46.11 2.28 14.03
CA GLY A 1020 -47.13 2.13 15.05
C GLY A 1020 -48.52 1.76 14.47
#